data_ee59cca4f82b1ad6f1ecdc69a03b1580
#
_entry.id   ee59cca4f82b1ad6f1ecdc69a03b1580
#
_cell.length_a   1.000
_cell.length_b   1.000
_cell.length_c   1.000
_cell.angle_alpha   90.00
_cell.angle_beta   90.00
_cell.angle_gamma   90.00
#
_symmetry.space_group_name_H-M   'P 1'
#
loop_
_entity.id
_entity.type
_entity.pdbx_description
1 polymer ?
#
loop_
_entity_poly.entity_id
_entity_poly.type
_entity_poly.pdbx_seq_one_letter_code
_entity_poly.pdbx_strand_id
1 'polypeptide(L)'
;MPIRTRFTIWRTLATAATAALLATFLTPAATAHPAPRQSEPVYSYANAVREAVWVDTGYDGDADGEDDRVAVDIVRPREPAQRGRKIPVIMDASPYYSCCGRGNESQKKTYDADGDVVGMPLYYDNYFVPRGYAFVGVDLAGTNRSDGCVDVGGSSDIRSAKAVVDWLNGRAKAYTSRDGGERAEATWTNGKTGMIGKSWDGTIANGVAATGVEGLETIVPIAAISSWYDYYFSQGAPLYDSGPDWLSDYVNSPDARARCEAVQQRLVDGAPRSGDLTRLWTERDYVKAAGKVKASVFLVHGMQDLNVRTQHVGPWWDALAKNGVDRKIWLSQTGHVDPFDFRRADWVDTLHRWFDHELLGHDNGIDREPMADIERGPDRWETSRTWPPRTTATTTLRPADGARPGVGTLGLHRDRGTETFTDDPALSETDWAAHIDASTPAKAGFVTGPLTRDLRLSGASEVTVTARSSTPTAHLSAVLVDLGPDTIRDYAGEGEGITTLTDRTCWGPRTTGDSSCYLETAARTTDVDHTVVSRGWADLGNHASAWHGRPLTPGKAYTMTLDLAATDHVVPAGHRLALIVAGTDKGLIDPPADTPTLTLDLSRTSARVPFVGGPGAFARATAGTAAATAAPTPLDGVNAPPRTTHRVPKGAR
;
A
#
# COMPACT_ATOMS: atom_id res chain seq x y z
N MET A 1 36.29 35.18 78.19
CA MET A 1 37.22 34.95 79.29
C MET A 1 37.73 33.54 79.23
N PRO A 2 38.96 33.38 79.60
CA PRO A 2 40.08 32.95 78.72
C PRO A 2 40.57 31.56 79.10
N ILE A 3 41.54 31.00 78.43
CA ILE A 3 42.98 30.81 78.74
C ILE A 3 43.49 29.71 77.82
N ARG A 4 44.30 29.94 76.84
CA ARG A 4 45.80 29.87 76.77
C ARG A 4 46.40 28.60 77.35
N THR A 5 47.16 27.81 76.55
CA THR A 5 48.66 27.69 76.59
C THR A 5 49.04 26.51 75.62
N ARG A 6 49.85 26.72 74.68
CA ARG A 6 51.30 26.78 74.44
C ARG A 6 52.07 25.46 74.49
N PHE A 7 52.80 25.24 73.37
CA PHE A 7 54.12 24.61 73.09
C PHE A 7 54.31 23.12 73.34
N THR A 8 54.92 22.39 72.43
CA THR A 8 56.37 22.41 72.13
C THR A 8 56.65 21.46 70.89
N ILE A 9 57.63 21.90 70.09
CA ILE A 9 58.24 21.24 68.93
C ILE A 9 59.07 20.04 69.38
N TRP A 10 59.02 18.91 68.61
CA TRP A 10 60.22 18.08 68.43
C TRP A 10 60.26 17.48 67.02
N ARG A 11 61.39 17.72 66.35
CA ARG A 11 61.80 17.16 65.08
C ARG A 11 62.24 15.73 65.27
N THR A 12 61.86 14.81 64.41
CA THR A 12 62.68 13.65 64.02
C THR A 12 62.41 13.30 62.58
N LEU A 13 63.48 13.12 61.80
CA LEU A 13 63.57 12.62 60.48
C LEU A 13 63.18 11.11 60.44
N ALA A 14 62.40 10.69 59.42
CA ALA A 14 62.44 9.32 58.96
C ALA A 14 61.92 9.24 57.48
N THR A 15 62.85 8.94 56.64
CA THR A 15 62.85 8.21 55.36
C THR A 15 61.53 8.03 54.58
N ALA A 16 61.54 8.56 53.36
CA ALA A 16 60.60 8.36 52.31
C ALA A 16 60.59 6.89 51.85
N ALA A 17 59.41 6.28 51.85
CA ALA A 17 59.11 5.08 51.04
C ALA A 17 57.95 5.43 50.11
N THR A 18 58.27 5.68 48.87
CA THR A 18 57.33 5.88 47.77
C THR A 18 56.63 4.54 47.44
N ALA A 19 55.39 4.37 47.91
CA ALA A 19 54.49 3.35 47.44
C ALA A 19 53.68 3.89 46.23
N ALA A 20 54.04 3.49 45.03
CA ALA A 20 53.27 3.75 43.83
C ALA A 20 51.99 2.90 43.87
N LEU A 21 50.83 3.53 44.15
CA LEU A 21 49.53 2.92 43.90
C LEU A 21 49.26 2.92 42.38
N LEU A 22 49.40 1.75 41.73
CA LEU A 22 48.80 1.46 40.43
C LEU A 22 47.28 1.38 40.65
N ALA A 23 46.55 2.48 40.34
CA ALA A 23 45.10 2.44 40.13
C ALA A 23 44.85 1.77 38.77
N THR A 24 44.59 0.48 38.75
CA THR A 24 44.01 -0.22 37.60
C THR A 24 42.58 0.31 37.43
N PHE A 25 42.38 1.21 36.46
CA PHE A 25 41.06 1.49 35.93
C PHE A 25 40.52 0.21 35.27
N LEU A 26 39.70 -0.52 35.99
CA LEU A 26 38.80 -1.50 35.41
C LEU A 26 37.78 -0.72 34.59
N THR A 27 38.05 -0.55 33.29
CA THR A 27 36.99 -0.20 32.33
C THR A 27 35.97 -1.32 32.39
N PRO A 28 34.67 -1.03 32.66
CA PRO A 28 33.67 -2.07 32.54
C PRO A 28 33.73 -2.59 31.11
N ALA A 29 33.97 -3.90 30.96
CA ALA A 29 33.85 -4.57 29.67
C ALA A 29 32.44 -4.23 29.17
N ALA A 30 32.35 -3.52 28.05
CA ALA A 30 31.10 -3.36 27.34
C ALA A 30 30.57 -4.77 27.10
N THR A 31 29.47 -5.11 27.74
CA THR A 31 28.76 -6.35 27.45
C THR A 31 28.39 -6.28 25.98
N ALA A 32 29.15 -7.00 25.14
CA ALA A 32 28.78 -7.19 23.76
C ALA A 32 27.37 -7.74 23.76
N HIS A 33 26.41 -6.96 23.29
CA HIS A 33 25.08 -7.48 23.05
C HIS A 33 25.26 -8.62 22.04
N PRO A 34 24.69 -9.79 22.28
CA PRO A 34 24.75 -10.87 21.30
C PRO A 34 24.25 -10.30 19.96
N ALA A 35 24.94 -10.61 18.88
CA ALA A 35 24.50 -10.21 17.55
C ALA A 35 23.01 -10.57 17.37
N PRO A 36 22.22 -9.71 16.71
CA PRO A 36 20.81 -9.99 16.48
C PRO A 36 20.65 -11.41 15.93
N ARG A 37 19.78 -12.19 16.56
CA ARG A 37 19.60 -13.59 16.17
C ARG A 37 18.77 -13.66 14.90
N GLN A 38 19.33 -14.16 13.82
CA GLN A 38 18.65 -14.48 12.57
C GLN A 38 18.70 -15.99 12.32
N SER A 39 17.70 -16.50 11.63
CA SER A 39 17.65 -17.92 11.24
C SER A 39 18.67 -18.19 10.12
N GLU A 40 19.40 -19.31 10.27
CA GLU A 40 20.42 -19.70 9.31
C GLU A 40 19.91 -20.80 8.37
N PRO A 41 20.41 -20.91 7.12
CA PRO A 41 20.00 -21.93 6.16
C PRO A 41 20.62 -23.28 6.51
N VAL A 42 20.07 -23.98 7.50
CA VAL A 42 20.59 -25.25 8.05
C VAL A 42 19.90 -26.50 7.50
N TYR A 43 18.82 -26.36 6.73
CA TYR A 43 18.06 -27.46 6.16
C TYR A 43 18.27 -27.57 4.65
N SER A 44 18.15 -28.80 4.13
CA SER A 44 18.35 -29.07 2.70
C SER A 44 17.09 -28.74 1.89
N TYR A 45 17.14 -27.71 1.05
CA TYR A 45 16.06 -27.40 0.12
C TYR A 45 15.85 -28.49 -0.95
N ALA A 46 16.95 -29.14 -1.41
CA ALA A 46 16.86 -30.23 -2.38
C ALA A 46 16.11 -31.47 -1.83
N ASN A 47 16.12 -31.65 -0.49
CA ASN A 47 15.40 -32.73 0.19
C ASN A 47 14.08 -32.26 0.79
N ALA A 48 13.61 -31.05 0.49
CA ALA A 48 12.34 -30.55 0.98
C ALA A 48 11.19 -31.50 0.62
N VAL A 49 10.22 -31.59 1.51
CA VAL A 49 8.95 -32.25 1.20
C VAL A 49 8.14 -31.29 0.35
N ARG A 50 7.69 -31.77 -0.79
CA ARG A 50 6.71 -31.11 -1.64
C ARG A 50 5.44 -31.94 -1.62
N GLU A 51 4.35 -31.33 -1.29
CA GLU A 51 3.05 -32.01 -1.17
C GLU A 51 1.92 -31.06 -1.52
N ALA A 52 0.83 -31.60 -2.05
CA ALA A 52 -0.39 -30.87 -2.30
C ALA A 52 -1.53 -31.46 -1.44
N VAL A 53 -2.35 -30.56 -0.89
CA VAL A 53 -3.57 -30.94 -0.18
C VAL A 53 -4.73 -30.04 -0.64
N TRP A 54 -5.96 -30.49 -0.44
CA TRP A 54 -7.18 -29.71 -0.71
C TRP A 54 -7.90 -29.46 0.60
N VAL A 55 -7.95 -28.19 0.99
CA VAL A 55 -8.54 -27.76 2.25
C VAL A 55 -10.01 -27.43 2.05
N ASP A 56 -10.85 -28.04 2.86
CA ASP A 56 -12.30 -27.80 2.93
C ASP A 56 -12.56 -26.41 3.55
N THR A 57 -13.20 -25.52 2.80
CA THR A 57 -13.45 -24.14 3.21
C THR A 57 -14.62 -24.00 4.18
N GLY A 58 -15.48 -25.04 4.30
CA GLY A 58 -16.75 -24.97 5.01
C GLY A 58 -17.72 -23.97 4.35
N TYR A 59 -17.61 -23.79 3.03
CA TYR A 59 -18.42 -22.85 2.27
C TYR A 59 -18.65 -23.34 0.84
N ASP A 60 -19.89 -23.39 0.44
CA ASP A 60 -20.36 -23.67 -0.91
C ASP A 60 -20.48 -22.33 -1.67
N GLY A 61 -19.45 -21.97 -2.41
CA GLY A 61 -19.34 -20.66 -3.11
C GLY A 61 -19.98 -20.64 -4.49
N ASP A 62 -20.08 -21.79 -5.15
CA ASP A 62 -20.66 -21.96 -6.48
C ASP A 62 -22.10 -22.51 -6.45
N ALA A 63 -22.60 -22.85 -5.24
CA ALA A 63 -23.95 -23.35 -5.00
C ALA A 63 -24.24 -24.70 -5.66
N ASP A 64 -23.26 -25.59 -5.70
CA ASP A 64 -23.41 -26.97 -6.20
C ASP A 64 -23.91 -27.96 -5.13
N GLY A 65 -23.94 -27.55 -3.85
CA GLY A 65 -24.42 -28.30 -2.71
C GLY A 65 -23.31 -28.99 -1.91
N GLU A 66 -22.04 -28.80 -2.27
CA GLU A 66 -20.86 -29.27 -1.56
C GLU A 66 -19.98 -28.08 -1.10
N ASP A 67 -19.21 -28.26 -0.01
CA ASP A 67 -18.25 -27.24 0.41
C ASP A 67 -17.05 -27.22 -0.55
N ASP A 68 -16.65 -26.02 -0.97
CA ASP A 68 -15.50 -25.83 -1.87
C ASP A 68 -14.21 -26.32 -1.23
N ARG A 69 -13.34 -26.95 -2.01
CA ARG A 69 -11.98 -27.32 -1.60
C ARG A 69 -10.93 -26.53 -2.34
N VAL A 70 -10.04 -25.87 -1.61
CA VAL A 70 -8.96 -25.09 -2.20
C VAL A 70 -7.66 -25.86 -2.20
N ALA A 71 -6.95 -25.81 -3.33
CA ALA A 71 -5.66 -26.48 -3.49
C ALA A 71 -4.55 -25.69 -2.77
N VAL A 72 -3.70 -26.42 -2.07
CA VAL A 72 -2.61 -25.87 -1.24
C VAL A 72 -1.33 -26.64 -1.55
N ASP A 73 -0.35 -25.95 -2.12
CA ASP A 73 0.97 -26.50 -2.35
C ASP A 73 1.91 -26.12 -1.22
N ILE A 74 2.64 -27.10 -0.71
CA ILE A 74 3.48 -26.97 0.48
C ILE A 74 4.91 -27.38 0.12
N VAL A 75 5.87 -26.47 0.43
CA VAL A 75 7.29 -26.76 0.39
C VAL A 75 7.84 -26.60 1.81
N ARG A 76 8.35 -27.67 2.41
CA ARG A 76 8.84 -27.64 3.81
C ARG A 76 10.09 -28.48 4.03
N PRO A 77 10.96 -28.11 4.99
CA PRO A 77 12.13 -28.92 5.29
C PRO A 77 11.71 -30.29 5.87
N ARG A 78 12.38 -31.34 5.46
CA ARG A 78 12.10 -32.70 5.92
C ARG A 78 12.62 -32.98 7.32
N GLU A 79 13.78 -32.42 7.65
CA GLU A 79 14.56 -32.76 8.84
C GLU A 79 13.90 -32.36 10.18
N PRO A 80 13.17 -31.22 10.29
CA PRO A 80 12.48 -30.90 11.54
C PRO A 80 11.45 -31.96 11.94
N ALA A 81 10.63 -32.42 11.00
CA ALA A 81 9.62 -33.44 11.26
C ALA A 81 10.23 -34.79 11.70
N GLN A 82 11.38 -35.19 11.11
CA GLN A 82 12.13 -36.37 11.51
C GLN A 82 12.65 -36.32 12.97
N ARG A 83 12.78 -35.08 13.49
CA ARG A 83 13.23 -34.82 14.88
C ARG A 83 12.07 -34.46 15.82
N GLY A 84 10.81 -34.60 15.39
CA GLY A 84 9.63 -34.21 16.13
C GLY A 84 9.50 -32.69 16.38
N ARG A 85 10.16 -31.87 15.56
CA ARG A 85 10.10 -30.42 15.66
C ARG A 85 9.01 -29.89 14.74
N LYS A 86 8.25 -28.92 15.24
CA LYS A 86 7.25 -28.19 14.49
C LYS A 86 7.81 -26.86 14.03
N ILE A 87 7.36 -26.41 12.84
CA ILE A 87 7.86 -25.20 12.18
C ILE A 87 6.73 -24.23 11.87
N PRO A 88 7.00 -22.91 11.77
CA PRO A 88 6.02 -21.92 11.34
C PRO A 88 5.82 -21.96 9.82
N VAL A 89 4.82 -21.23 9.37
CA VAL A 89 4.40 -21.15 7.98
C VAL A 89 4.48 -19.72 7.47
N ILE A 90 5.03 -19.54 6.27
CA ILE A 90 4.84 -18.35 5.43
C ILE A 90 3.86 -18.75 4.33
N MET A 91 2.76 -18.02 4.20
CA MET A 91 1.66 -18.32 3.28
C MET A 91 1.42 -17.17 2.31
N ASP A 92 1.27 -17.52 1.04
CA ASP A 92 0.76 -16.64 0.00
C ASP A 92 -0.52 -17.26 -0.57
N ALA A 93 -1.59 -16.48 -0.64
CA ALA A 93 -2.88 -16.93 -1.17
C ALA A 93 -3.24 -16.06 -2.38
N SER A 94 -3.25 -16.67 -3.56
CA SER A 94 -3.22 -15.95 -4.83
C SER A 94 -4.25 -16.47 -5.82
N PRO A 95 -4.92 -15.58 -6.59
CA PRO A 95 -5.69 -15.96 -7.75
C PRO A 95 -4.82 -16.14 -9.01
N TYR A 96 -3.52 -15.84 -8.99
CA TYR A 96 -2.69 -15.63 -10.16
C TYR A 96 -1.85 -16.84 -10.60
N TYR A 97 -1.79 -17.90 -9.80
CA TYR A 97 -0.83 -18.99 -10.00
C TYR A 97 -0.93 -19.77 -11.33
N SER A 98 -2.05 -19.69 -12.02
CA SER A 98 -2.22 -20.30 -13.35
C SER A 98 -2.25 -19.31 -14.52
N CYS A 99 -2.51 -18.01 -14.27
CA CYS A 99 -2.79 -17.07 -15.35
C CYS A 99 -1.69 -16.03 -15.61
N CYS A 100 -1.15 -15.43 -14.58
CA CYS A 100 -0.61 -14.09 -14.70
C CYS A 100 0.84 -13.99 -14.22
N GLY A 101 1.52 -12.92 -14.57
CA GLY A 101 2.82 -12.56 -14.06
C GLY A 101 2.73 -11.31 -13.20
N ARG A 102 3.81 -10.97 -12.49
CA ARG A 102 3.88 -9.75 -11.69
C ARG A 102 4.57 -8.57 -12.40
N GLY A 103 4.60 -8.61 -13.72
CA GLY A 103 5.17 -7.59 -14.60
C GLY A 103 6.50 -8.02 -15.21
N ASN A 104 7.56 -8.15 -14.43
CA ASN A 104 8.90 -8.52 -14.89
C ASN A 104 9.24 -10.02 -14.73
N GLU A 105 8.50 -10.74 -13.89
CA GLU A 105 8.70 -12.17 -13.63
C GLU A 105 7.36 -12.92 -13.58
N SER A 106 7.40 -14.24 -13.76
CA SER A 106 6.20 -15.08 -13.67
C SER A 106 5.73 -15.24 -12.23
N GLN A 107 4.42 -15.19 -12.02
CA GLN A 107 3.78 -15.52 -10.75
C GLN A 107 3.14 -16.92 -10.77
N LYS A 108 3.39 -17.69 -11.81
CA LYS A 108 2.84 -19.03 -11.97
C LYS A 108 3.60 -20.07 -11.18
N LYS A 109 2.87 -20.99 -10.56
CA LYS A 109 3.46 -22.25 -10.08
C LYS A 109 3.79 -23.17 -11.25
N THR A 110 4.81 -23.98 -11.10
CA THR A 110 5.15 -25.06 -12.05
C THR A 110 5.11 -26.40 -11.36
N TYR A 111 4.70 -27.44 -12.10
CA TYR A 111 4.45 -28.78 -11.56
C TYR A 111 5.23 -29.83 -12.37
N ASP A 112 5.57 -30.94 -11.72
CA ASP A 112 6.09 -32.13 -12.40
C ASP A 112 4.97 -33.02 -12.99
N ALA A 113 5.36 -34.20 -13.48
CA ALA A 113 4.39 -35.13 -14.10
C ALA A 113 3.44 -35.78 -13.07
N ASP A 114 3.82 -35.81 -11.80
CA ASP A 114 3.03 -36.39 -10.71
C ASP A 114 2.08 -35.32 -10.08
N GLY A 115 2.22 -34.04 -10.49
CA GLY A 115 1.41 -32.92 -10.02
C GLY A 115 1.95 -32.25 -8.77
N ASP A 116 3.17 -32.60 -8.35
CA ASP A 116 3.87 -31.94 -7.25
C ASP A 116 4.48 -30.62 -7.72
N VAL A 117 4.43 -29.60 -6.87
CA VAL A 117 5.01 -28.29 -7.18
C VAL A 117 6.53 -28.38 -7.25
N VAL A 118 7.11 -27.97 -8.38
CA VAL A 118 8.57 -27.92 -8.58
C VAL A 118 9.13 -26.50 -8.48
N GLY A 119 8.31 -25.47 -8.74
CA GLY A 119 8.69 -24.06 -8.60
C GLY A 119 7.53 -23.22 -8.12
N MET A 120 7.75 -22.46 -7.07
CA MET A 120 6.89 -21.41 -6.57
C MET A 120 7.24 -20.06 -7.21
N PRO A 121 6.32 -19.10 -7.30
CA PRO A 121 6.65 -17.73 -7.68
C PRO A 121 7.50 -17.07 -6.60
N LEU A 122 8.41 -16.19 -7.02
CA LEU A 122 9.36 -15.51 -6.13
C LEU A 122 10.31 -16.48 -5.39
N TYR A 123 11.11 -15.92 -4.52
CA TYR A 123 12.22 -16.58 -3.83
C TYR A 123 11.84 -17.14 -2.45
N TYR A 124 10.60 -17.05 -2.03
CA TYR A 124 10.21 -17.28 -0.63
C TYR A 124 10.51 -18.70 -0.16
N ASP A 125 10.15 -19.72 -0.94
CA ASP A 125 10.44 -21.10 -0.58
C ASP A 125 11.93 -21.42 -0.64
N ASN A 126 12.65 -20.96 -1.68
CA ASN A 126 14.11 -21.15 -1.78
C ASN A 126 14.86 -20.52 -0.60
N TYR A 127 14.40 -19.37 -0.13
CA TYR A 127 15.07 -18.62 0.92
C TYR A 127 14.66 -19.08 2.33
N PHE A 128 13.37 -19.24 2.60
CA PHE A 128 12.87 -19.48 3.95
C PHE A 128 12.81 -20.96 4.32
N VAL A 129 12.58 -21.89 3.38
CA VAL A 129 12.54 -23.32 3.69
C VAL A 129 13.86 -23.84 4.29
N PRO A 130 15.03 -23.50 3.75
CA PRO A 130 16.31 -23.86 4.39
C PRO A 130 16.49 -23.28 5.81
N ARG A 131 15.74 -22.24 6.15
CA ARG A 131 15.79 -21.53 7.44
C ARG A 131 14.77 -22.04 8.46
N GLY A 132 14.00 -23.07 8.10
CA GLY A 132 13.11 -23.75 9.03
C GLY A 132 11.66 -23.27 8.98
N TYR A 133 11.24 -22.67 7.88
CA TYR A 133 9.85 -22.35 7.59
C TYR A 133 9.25 -23.35 6.60
N ALA A 134 7.95 -23.52 6.62
CA ALA A 134 7.23 -24.04 5.48
C ALA A 134 6.75 -22.86 4.64
N PHE A 135 6.84 -22.96 3.30
CA PHE A 135 6.17 -22.05 2.39
C PHE A 135 4.91 -22.74 1.85
N VAL A 136 3.79 -22.02 1.89
CA VAL A 136 2.47 -22.52 1.52
C VAL A 136 1.84 -21.58 0.51
N GLY A 137 1.60 -22.08 -0.71
CA GLY A 137 0.93 -21.38 -1.79
C GLY A 137 -0.51 -21.86 -1.95
N VAL A 138 -1.50 -21.01 -1.67
CA VAL A 138 -2.93 -21.33 -1.74
C VAL A 138 -3.52 -20.82 -3.04
N ASP A 139 -4.13 -21.70 -3.83
CA ASP A 139 -4.96 -21.31 -4.95
C ASP A 139 -6.32 -20.87 -4.41
N LEU A 140 -6.75 -19.63 -4.66
CA LEU A 140 -8.09 -19.18 -4.23
C LEU A 140 -9.20 -20.00 -4.92
N ALA A 141 -10.37 -20.05 -4.32
CA ALA A 141 -11.53 -20.72 -4.90
C ALA A 141 -11.76 -20.29 -6.36
N GLY A 142 -12.06 -21.22 -7.23
CA GLY A 142 -12.27 -20.99 -8.66
C GLY A 142 -10.99 -20.80 -9.48
N THR A 143 -9.79 -20.81 -8.87
CA THR A 143 -8.54 -20.60 -9.60
C THR A 143 -7.67 -21.85 -9.63
N ASN A 144 -6.82 -21.97 -10.67
CA ASN A 144 -5.85 -23.05 -10.85
C ASN A 144 -6.46 -24.44 -10.60
N ARG A 145 -6.18 -25.08 -9.45
CA ARG A 145 -6.63 -26.44 -9.12
C ARG A 145 -7.72 -26.46 -8.03
N SER A 146 -8.15 -25.29 -7.57
CA SER A 146 -9.20 -25.14 -6.55
C SER A 146 -10.59 -25.30 -7.13
N ASP A 147 -11.52 -25.71 -6.28
CA ASP A 147 -12.94 -25.72 -6.53
C ASP A 147 -13.59 -24.35 -6.25
N GLY A 148 -14.91 -24.23 -6.44
CA GLY A 148 -15.66 -23.01 -6.17
C GLY A 148 -15.50 -21.92 -7.21
N CYS A 149 -15.80 -20.68 -6.80
CA CYS A 149 -15.82 -19.50 -7.66
C CYS A 149 -15.13 -18.29 -7.02
N VAL A 150 -14.40 -17.53 -7.82
CA VAL A 150 -13.82 -16.24 -7.40
C VAL A 150 -14.93 -15.22 -7.21
N ASP A 151 -15.01 -14.61 -6.04
CA ASP A 151 -16.03 -13.61 -5.72
C ASP A 151 -15.46 -12.20 -5.42
N VAL A 152 -14.24 -11.95 -5.84
CA VAL A 152 -13.53 -10.66 -5.77
C VAL A 152 -13.52 -10.06 -4.35
N GLY A 153 -12.74 -10.69 -3.48
CA GLY A 153 -12.52 -10.26 -2.10
C GLY A 153 -13.69 -10.50 -1.15
N GLY A 154 -14.67 -11.27 -1.55
CA GLY A 154 -15.80 -11.64 -0.72
C GLY A 154 -15.58 -12.90 0.10
N SER A 155 -16.68 -13.58 0.42
CA SER A 155 -16.63 -14.74 1.33
C SER A 155 -15.87 -15.93 0.76
N SER A 156 -15.95 -16.17 -0.54
CA SER A 156 -15.24 -17.28 -1.19
C SER A 156 -13.73 -17.09 -1.10
N ASP A 157 -13.23 -15.93 -1.51
CA ASP A 157 -11.81 -15.60 -1.48
C ASP A 157 -11.23 -15.63 -0.06
N ILE A 158 -11.92 -14.95 0.89
CA ILE A 158 -11.41 -14.84 2.26
C ILE A 158 -11.46 -16.17 3.01
N ARG A 159 -12.52 -16.97 2.81
CA ARG A 159 -12.63 -18.30 3.43
C ARG A 159 -11.62 -19.29 2.88
N SER A 160 -11.26 -19.19 1.60
CA SER A 160 -10.20 -20.00 0.99
C SER A 160 -8.92 -19.94 1.82
N ALA A 161 -8.36 -18.76 2.03
CA ALA A 161 -7.11 -18.58 2.76
C ALA A 161 -7.29 -18.78 4.28
N LYS A 162 -8.42 -18.31 4.85
CA LYS A 162 -8.73 -18.51 6.27
C LYS A 162 -8.83 -20.00 6.64
N ALA A 163 -9.47 -20.83 5.82
CA ALA A 163 -9.60 -22.25 6.06
C ALA A 163 -8.23 -22.96 6.12
N VAL A 164 -7.25 -22.49 5.33
CA VAL A 164 -5.89 -23.01 5.41
C VAL A 164 -5.23 -22.67 6.74
N VAL A 165 -5.38 -21.43 7.26
CA VAL A 165 -4.92 -21.09 8.62
C VAL A 165 -5.61 -21.95 9.67
N ASP A 166 -6.91 -22.22 9.51
CA ASP A 166 -7.66 -23.09 10.41
C ASP A 166 -7.17 -24.56 10.32
N TRP A 167 -6.89 -25.07 9.11
CA TRP A 167 -6.35 -26.41 8.93
C TRP A 167 -4.94 -26.57 9.55
N LEU A 168 -4.07 -25.59 9.35
CA LEU A 168 -2.74 -25.56 9.97
C LEU A 168 -2.82 -25.61 11.51
N ASN A 169 -3.96 -25.28 12.08
CA ASN A 169 -4.27 -25.30 13.52
C ASN A 169 -5.26 -26.42 13.92
N GLY A 170 -5.55 -27.37 13.04
CA GLY A 170 -6.42 -28.52 13.32
C GLY A 170 -7.92 -28.19 13.42
N ARG A 171 -8.36 -27.01 12.95
CA ARG A 171 -9.76 -26.56 13.02
C ARG A 171 -10.54 -26.76 11.72
N ALA A 172 -9.86 -27.01 10.58
CA ALA A 172 -10.49 -27.36 9.32
C ALA A 172 -10.00 -28.74 8.84
N LYS A 173 -10.63 -29.28 7.80
CA LYS A 173 -10.28 -30.55 7.19
C LYS A 173 -9.49 -30.30 5.91
N ALA A 174 -8.60 -31.24 5.58
CA ALA A 174 -7.97 -31.30 4.26
C ALA A 174 -7.89 -32.75 3.77
N TYR A 175 -7.69 -32.89 2.48
CA TYR A 175 -7.68 -34.17 1.80
C TYR A 175 -6.53 -34.22 0.79
N THR A 176 -6.16 -35.43 0.36
CA THR A 176 -5.09 -35.65 -0.62
C THR A 176 -5.53 -35.44 -2.07
N SER A 177 -6.82 -35.16 -2.31
CA SER A 177 -7.36 -34.81 -3.64
C SER A 177 -8.57 -33.87 -3.54
N ARG A 178 -8.89 -33.19 -4.64
CA ARG A 178 -10.06 -32.31 -4.73
C ARG A 178 -11.35 -33.10 -4.50
N ASP A 179 -11.54 -34.18 -5.25
CA ASP A 179 -12.77 -34.97 -5.26
C ASP A 179 -12.58 -36.29 -4.51
N GLY A 180 -12.50 -36.26 -3.17
CA GLY A 180 -12.28 -37.45 -2.34
C GLY A 180 -10.93 -37.41 -1.61
N GLY A 181 -10.16 -38.52 -1.68
CA GLY A 181 -8.87 -38.65 -1.06
C GLY A 181 -8.88 -38.99 0.42
N GLU A 182 -7.71 -39.29 0.97
CA GLU A 182 -7.51 -39.51 2.40
C GLU A 182 -7.41 -38.19 3.16
N ARG A 183 -7.72 -38.19 4.45
CA ARG A 183 -7.59 -37.02 5.31
C ARG A 183 -6.13 -36.65 5.52
N ALA A 184 -5.79 -35.39 5.28
CA ALA A 184 -4.47 -34.83 5.50
C ALA A 184 -4.45 -33.92 6.74
N GLU A 185 -3.43 -34.09 7.59
CA GLU A 185 -3.27 -33.32 8.82
C GLU A 185 -1.92 -32.59 8.85
N ALA A 186 -1.92 -31.33 9.24
CA ALA A 186 -0.72 -30.50 9.35
C ALA A 186 0.04 -30.70 10.67
N THR A 187 0.42 -31.93 10.97
CA THR A 187 1.08 -32.29 12.24
C THR A 187 2.49 -31.71 12.39
N TRP A 188 3.08 -31.28 11.30
CA TRP A 188 4.44 -30.73 11.19
C TRP A 188 4.55 -29.24 11.54
N THR A 189 3.44 -28.51 11.58
CA THR A 189 3.46 -27.07 11.92
C THR A 189 3.25 -26.79 13.39
N ASN A 190 3.79 -25.65 13.86
CA ASN A 190 3.54 -25.11 15.20
C ASN A 190 2.26 -24.24 15.27
N GLY A 191 1.54 -24.08 14.15
CA GLY A 191 0.31 -23.31 14.04
C GLY A 191 0.50 -21.82 13.80
N LYS A 192 1.72 -21.28 13.86
CA LYS A 192 2.02 -19.88 13.57
C LYS A 192 2.12 -19.65 12.06
N THR A 193 1.35 -18.72 11.55
CA THR A 193 1.31 -18.37 10.13
C THR A 193 1.59 -16.88 9.94
N GLY A 194 2.48 -16.53 9.00
CA GLY A 194 2.61 -15.19 8.42
C GLY A 194 2.08 -15.21 7.00
N MET A 195 1.24 -14.24 6.62
CA MET A 195 0.80 -14.10 5.23
C MET A 195 1.54 -12.97 4.53
N ILE A 196 1.87 -13.15 3.26
CA ILE A 196 2.50 -12.16 2.40
C ILE A 196 1.88 -12.22 1.02
N GLY A 197 1.83 -11.08 0.34
CA GLY A 197 1.43 -11.03 -1.07
C GLY A 197 1.31 -9.61 -1.58
N LYS A 198 1.36 -9.47 -2.92
CA LYS A 198 1.21 -8.19 -3.60
C LYS A 198 -0.15 -8.11 -4.27
N SER A 199 -0.74 -6.89 -4.31
CA SER A 199 -2.00 -6.65 -5.03
C SER A 199 -3.15 -7.45 -4.40
N TRP A 200 -3.86 -8.27 -5.16
CA TRP A 200 -4.93 -9.11 -4.63
C TRP A 200 -4.44 -10.10 -3.56
N ASP A 201 -3.25 -10.67 -3.69
CA ASP A 201 -2.68 -11.59 -2.68
C ASP A 201 -2.49 -10.87 -1.33
N GLY A 202 -1.95 -9.64 -1.35
CA GLY A 202 -1.85 -8.78 -0.16
C GLY A 202 -3.22 -8.34 0.36
N THR A 203 -4.19 -8.19 -0.53
CA THR A 203 -5.60 -7.90 -0.20
C THR A 203 -6.23 -9.05 0.57
N ILE A 204 -5.96 -10.30 0.17
CA ILE A 204 -6.40 -11.49 0.89
C ILE A 204 -5.79 -11.52 2.30
N ALA A 205 -4.50 -11.17 2.45
CA ALA A 205 -3.87 -11.06 3.76
C ALA A 205 -4.60 -10.05 4.66
N ASN A 206 -4.96 -8.86 4.13
CA ASN A 206 -5.79 -7.87 4.85
C ASN A 206 -7.14 -8.45 5.25
N GLY A 207 -7.84 -9.09 4.32
CA GLY A 207 -9.17 -9.68 4.55
C GLY A 207 -9.15 -10.80 5.58
N VAL A 208 -8.17 -11.71 5.52
CA VAL A 208 -8.02 -12.81 6.49
C VAL A 208 -7.68 -12.26 7.87
N ALA A 209 -6.77 -11.30 7.99
CA ALA A 209 -6.47 -10.63 9.26
C ALA A 209 -7.70 -9.96 9.87
N ALA A 210 -8.54 -9.34 9.03
CA ALA A 210 -9.79 -8.71 9.44
C ALA A 210 -10.86 -9.71 9.94
N THR A 211 -10.67 -11.03 9.75
CA THR A 211 -11.52 -12.06 10.39
C THR A 211 -11.17 -12.28 11.85
N GLY A 212 -9.94 -11.96 12.27
CA GLY A 212 -9.41 -12.25 13.61
C GLY A 212 -9.07 -13.71 13.82
N VAL A 213 -8.78 -14.48 12.76
CA VAL A 213 -8.43 -15.89 12.82
C VAL A 213 -7.22 -16.13 13.74
N GLU A 214 -7.31 -17.13 14.60
CA GLU A 214 -6.20 -17.52 15.48
C GLU A 214 -5.12 -18.27 14.70
N GLY A 215 -3.84 -18.04 15.05
CA GLY A 215 -2.69 -18.62 14.38
C GLY A 215 -2.16 -17.79 13.22
N LEU A 216 -2.83 -16.70 12.83
CA LEU A 216 -2.27 -15.69 11.97
C LEU A 216 -1.54 -14.64 12.84
N GLU A 217 -0.21 -14.71 12.86
CA GLU A 217 0.63 -13.89 13.74
C GLU A 217 1.02 -12.54 13.06
N THR A 218 1.21 -12.56 11.75
CA THR A 218 1.63 -11.38 10.99
C THR A 218 1.12 -11.38 9.56
N ILE A 219 0.96 -10.19 8.97
CA ILE A 219 0.70 -10.02 7.53
C ILE A 219 1.65 -8.99 6.92
N VAL A 220 1.99 -9.22 5.66
CA VAL A 220 2.84 -8.34 4.85
C VAL A 220 2.10 -7.98 3.56
N PRO A 221 1.09 -7.07 3.63
CA PRO A 221 0.34 -6.64 2.46
C PRO A 221 1.14 -5.63 1.64
N ILE A 222 1.42 -5.97 0.38
CA ILE A 222 2.17 -5.14 -0.57
C ILE A 222 1.19 -4.59 -1.60
N ALA A 223 1.11 -3.26 -1.76
CA ALA A 223 0.24 -2.60 -2.74
C ALA A 223 -1.20 -3.18 -2.72
N ALA A 224 -1.78 -3.29 -1.52
CA ALA A 224 -2.98 -4.07 -1.25
C ALA A 224 -4.23 -3.22 -1.05
N ILE A 225 -5.37 -3.76 -1.48
CA ILE A 225 -6.70 -3.17 -1.29
C ILE A 225 -7.13 -3.34 0.17
N SER A 226 -7.75 -2.33 0.74
CA SER A 226 -8.37 -2.38 2.07
C SER A 226 -9.90 -2.28 2.03
N SER A 227 -10.44 -1.78 0.92
CA SER A 227 -11.87 -1.69 0.61
C SER A 227 -12.05 -1.86 -0.89
N TRP A 228 -12.78 -2.87 -1.32
CA TRP A 228 -13.00 -3.12 -2.74
C TRP A 228 -13.90 -2.07 -3.40
N TYR A 229 -14.75 -1.39 -2.63
CA TYR A 229 -15.46 -0.22 -3.14
C TYR A 229 -14.48 0.86 -3.62
N ASP A 230 -13.50 1.22 -2.77
CA ASP A 230 -12.53 2.25 -3.09
C ASP A 230 -11.51 1.83 -4.18
N TYR A 231 -11.50 0.56 -4.57
CA TYR A 231 -10.79 0.09 -5.75
C TYR A 231 -11.55 0.40 -7.03
N TYR A 232 -12.87 0.18 -7.06
CA TYR A 232 -13.72 0.39 -8.24
C TYR A 232 -14.32 1.78 -8.35
N PHE A 233 -14.52 2.47 -7.23
CA PHE A 233 -15.16 3.77 -7.15
C PHE A 233 -14.42 4.69 -6.19
N SER A 234 -14.46 5.99 -6.45
CA SER A 234 -14.07 7.02 -5.48
C SER A 234 -15.28 7.89 -5.20
N GLN A 235 -15.88 7.69 -4.04
CA GLN A 235 -17.05 8.47 -3.58
C GLN A 235 -18.15 8.65 -4.65
N GLY A 236 -18.50 7.55 -5.33
CA GLY A 236 -19.47 7.50 -6.41
C GLY A 236 -18.91 7.63 -7.82
N ALA A 237 -17.73 8.22 -8.01
CA ALA A 237 -17.09 8.32 -9.32
C ALA A 237 -16.46 6.97 -9.73
N PRO A 238 -16.78 6.39 -10.91
CA PRO A 238 -16.19 5.14 -11.38
C PRO A 238 -14.73 5.32 -11.74
N LEU A 239 -13.87 4.41 -11.25
CA LEU A 239 -12.41 4.42 -11.49
C LEU A 239 -11.99 3.51 -12.63
N TYR A 240 -12.84 2.55 -13.04
CA TYR A 240 -12.59 1.58 -14.11
C TYR A 240 -13.83 1.42 -14.99
N ASP A 241 -13.58 1.13 -16.26
CA ASP A 241 -14.62 0.83 -17.25
C ASP A 241 -15.19 -0.60 -17.12
N SER A 242 -14.52 -1.47 -16.34
CA SER A 242 -14.94 -2.86 -16.07
C SER A 242 -15.37 -3.03 -14.61
N GLY A 243 -16.28 -3.98 -14.37
CA GLY A 243 -16.76 -4.34 -13.05
C GLY A 243 -15.97 -5.48 -12.39
N PRO A 244 -16.32 -5.87 -11.15
CA PRO A 244 -15.70 -6.99 -10.46
C PRO A 244 -15.96 -8.35 -11.15
N ASP A 245 -17.05 -8.47 -11.89
CA ASP A 245 -17.37 -9.62 -12.73
C ASP A 245 -16.26 -9.91 -13.75
N TRP A 246 -15.75 -8.87 -14.42
CA TRP A 246 -14.65 -9.02 -15.38
C TRP A 246 -13.39 -9.56 -14.68
N LEU A 247 -13.06 -9.03 -13.50
CA LEU A 247 -11.86 -9.42 -12.77
C LEU A 247 -11.97 -10.87 -12.24
N SER A 248 -13.17 -11.28 -11.81
CA SER A 248 -13.47 -12.66 -11.45
C SER A 248 -13.29 -13.60 -12.64
N ASP A 249 -13.89 -13.27 -13.80
CA ASP A 249 -13.77 -14.08 -15.03
C ASP A 249 -12.30 -14.20 -15.49
N TYR A 250 -11.55 -13.11 -15.38
CA TYR A 250 -10.15 -13.08 -15.81
C TYR A 250 -9.27 -14.10 -15.10
N VAL A 251 -9.46 -14.35 -13.79
CA VAL A 251 -8.63 -15.27 -13.00
C VAL A 251 -9.27 -16.65 -12.79
N ASN A 252 -10.58 -16.80 -13.00
CA ASN A 252 -11.25 -18.10 -12.91
C ASN A 252 -10.61 -19.12 -13.87
N SER A 253 -10.43 -20.34 -13.39
CA SER A 253 -10.04 -21.47 -14.21
C SER A 253 -11.12 -21.75 -15.29
N PRO A 254 -10.78 -22.41 -16.41
CA PRO A 254 -11.77 -22.74 -17.43
C PRO A 254 -12.99 -23.51 -16.89
N ASP A 255 -12.76 -24.42 -15.95
CA ASP A 255 -13.84 -25.21 -15.32
C ASP A 255 -14.73 -24.34 -14.43
N ALA A 256 -14.13 -23.41 -13.65
CA ALA A 256 -14.88 -22.48 -12.83
C ALA A 256 -15.73 -21.52 -13.67
N ARG A 257 -15.19 -21.00 -14.79
CA ARG A 257 -15.97 -20.12 -15.70
C ARG A 257 -17.28 -20.76 -16.14
N ALA A 258 -17.29 -22.06 -16.38
CA ALA A 258 -18.48 -22.77 -16.86
C ALA A 258 -19.60 -22.90 -15.82
N ARG A 259 -19.27 -22.81 -14.50
CA ARG A 259 -20.25 -23.02 -13.42
C ARG A 259 -20.49 -21.77 -12.56
N CYS A 260 -19.70 -20.70 -12.69
CA CYS A 260 -19.76 -19.51 -11.84
C CYS A 260 -20.72 -18.40 -12.33
N GLU A 261 -21.62 -18.68 -13.29
CA GLU A 261 -22.55 -17.67 -13.86
C GLU A 261 -23.35 -16.94 -12.77
N ALA A 262 -23.82 -17.65 -11.73
CA ALA A 262 -24.57 -17.05 -10.64
C ALA A 262 -23.73 -16.10 -9.78
N VAL A 263 -22.43 -16.40 -9.61
CA VAL A 263 -21.48 -15.51 -8.91
C VAL A 263 -21.23 -14.27 -9.75
N GLN A 264 -20.99 -14.42 -11.05
CA GLN A 264 -20.81 -13.34 -12.00
C GLN A 264 -22.01 -12.37 -11.97
N GLN A 265 -23.23 -12.91 -12.01
CA GLN A 265 -24.44 -12.09 -11.96
C GLN A 265 -24.58 -11.32 -10.64
N ARG A 266 -24.24 -11.94 -9.49
CA ARG A 266 -24.21 -11.24 -8.18
C ARG A 266 -23.19 -10.10 -8.16
N LEU A 267 -22.03 -10.26 -8.81
CA LEU A 267 -21.03 -9.20 -8.91
C LEU A 267 -21.54 -8.03 -9.76
N VAL A 268 -22.17 -8.31 -10.90
CA VAL A 268 -22.80 -7.29 -11.76
C VAL A 268 -23.89 -6.54 -11.01
N ASP A 269 -24.85 -7.27 -10.41
CA ASP A 269 -26.00 -6.68 -9.70
C ASP A 269 -25.56 -5.88 -8.47
N GLY A 270 -24.49 -6.32 -7.80
CA GLY A 270 -23.95 -5.70 -6.60
C GLY A 270 -23.05 -4.50 -6.84
N ALA A 271 -22.60 -4.28 -8.07
CA ALA A 271 -21.65 -3.22 -8.44
C ALA A 271 -22.26 -2.27 -9.49
N PRO A 272 -23.35 -1.53 -9.17
CA PRO A 272 -24.00 -0.66 -10.15
C PRO A 272 -23.07 0.46 -10.60
N ARG A 273 -23.09 0.75 -11.90
CA ARG A 273 -22.29 1.82 -12.53
C ARG A 273 -22.61 3.24 -12.01
N SER A 274 -23.69 3.40 -11.24
CA SER A 274 -23.99 4.64 -10.52
C SER A 274 -22.99 4.97 -9.41
N GLY A 275 -22.10 4.03 -9.06
CA GLY A 275 -21.15 4.21 -7.98
C GLY A 275 -21.76 4.15 -6.59
N ASP A 276 -23.02 3.75 -6.46
CA ASP A 276 -23.66 3.61 -5.15
C ASP A 276 -23.02 2.50 -4.32
N LEU A 277 -22.82 2.78 -3.04
CA LEU A 277 -22.40 1.78 -2.08
C LEU A 277 -23.52 0.74 -1.92
N THR A 278 -23.19 -0.54 -2.00
CA THR A 278 -24.13 -1.64 -1.86
C THR A 278 -23.70 -2.60 -0.74
N ARG A 279 -24.53 -3.61 -0.49
CA ARG A 279 -24.17 -4.68 0.43
C ARG A 279 -22.93 -5.45 -0.04
N LEU A 280 -22.78 -5.66 -1.35
CA LEU A 280 -21.60 -6.29 -1.94
C LEU A 280 -20.32 -5.63 -1.45
N TRP A 281 -20.28 -4.30 -1.50
CA TRP A 281 -19.11 -3.52 -1.12
C TRP A 281 -18.87 -3.48 0.39
N THR A 282 -19.95 -3.41 1.20
CA THR A 282 -19.78 -3.38 2.66
C THR A 282 -19.24 -4.69 3.23
N GLU A 283 -19.48 -5.81 2.56
CA GLU A 283 -18.92 -7.12 2.91
C GLU A 283 -17.42 -7.24 2.59
N ARG A 284 -16.92 -6.36 1.72
CA ARG A 284 -15.54 -6.30 1.22
C ARG A 284 -14.76 -5.09 1.73
N ASP A 285 -15.24 -4.46 2.78
CA ASP A 285 -14.60 -3.34 3.47
C ASP A 285 -13.91 -3.85 4.74
N TYR A 286 -12.64 -4.16 4.61
CA TYR A 286 -11.84 -4.73 5.71
C TYR A 286 -11.49 -3.67 6.76
N VAL A 287 -11.49 -2.38 6.39
CA VAL A 287 -11.24 -1.26 7.32
C VAL A 287 -12.23 -1.28 8.47
N LYS A 288 -13.51 -1.55 8.20
CA LYS A 288 -14.55 -1.65 9.23
C LYS A 288 -14.32 -2.78 10.22
N ALA A 289 -13.61 -3.83 9.79
CA ALA A 289 -13.31 -5.00 10.61
C ALA A 289 -11.91 -4.95 11.25
N ALA A 290 -11.16 -3.85 11.10
CA ALA A 290 -9.80 -3.69 11.65
C ALA A 290 -9.71 -3.93 13.17
N GLY A 291 -10.79 -3.73 13.91
CA GLY A 291 -10.85 -4.04 15.35
C GLY A 291 -10.70 -5.54 15.70
N LYS A 292 -10.80 -6.43 14.71
CA LYS A 292 -10.58 -7.86 14.88
C LYS A 292 -9.14 -8.30 14.60
N VAL A 293 -8.35 -7.45 13.96
CA VAL A 293 -6.95 -7.76 13.58
C VAL A 293 -6.13 -7.99 14.85
N LYS A 294 -5.53 -9.16 14.94
CA LYS A 294 -4.59 -9.56 16.00
C LYS A 294 -3.16 -9.65 15.51
N ALA A 295 -3.00 -9.92 14.22
CA ALA A 295 -1.72 -10.04 13.54
C ALA A 295 -1.00 -8.68 13.48
N SER A 296 0.33 -8.67 13.61
CA SER A 296 1.14 -7.51 13.26
C SER A 296 1.10 -7.25 11.75
N VAL A 297 1.37 -6.01 11.31
CA VAL A 297 1.22 -5.61 9.92
C VAL A 297 2.48 -4.90 9.41
N PHE A 298 3.13 -5.46 8.40
CA PHE A 298 4.18 -4.76 7.66
C PHE A 298 3.64 -4.35 6.28
N LEU A 299 3.12 -3.13 6.18
CA LEU A 299 2.53 -2.58 4.97
C LEU A 299 3.59 -1.98 4.05
N VAL A 300 3.53 -2.31 2.74
CA VAL A 300 4.38 -1.70 1.71
C VAL A 300 3.51 -1.16 0.58
N HIS A 301 3.75 0.08 0.14
CA HIS A 301 2.95 0.69 -0.93
C HIS A 301 3.73 1.74 -1.73
N GLY A 302 3.46 1.80 -3.04
CA GLY A 302 3.92 2.89 -3.89
C GLY A 302 3.00 4.11 -3.77
N MET A 303 3.54 5.28 -3.43
CA MET A 303 2.74 6.51 -3.30
C MET A 303 2.15 7.00 -4.64
N GLN A 304 2.67 6.49 -5.75
CA GLN A 304 2.21 6.79 -7.10
C GLN A 304 1.53 5.59 -7.78
N ASP A 305 1.08 4.63 -6.97
CA ASP A 305 0.29 3.49 -7.47
C ASP A 305 -1.05 3.98 -8.03
N LEU A 306 -1.23 3.87 -9.36
CA LEU A 306 -2.45 4.25 -10.06
C LEU A 306 -3.39 3.05 -10.28
N ASN A 307 -2.95 1.84 -9.94
CA ASN A 307 -3.77 0.64 -9.93
C ASN A 307 -4.44 0.48 -8.55
N VAL A 308 -3.69 0.05 -7.53
CA VAL A 308 -4.20 0.04 -6.15
C VAL A 308 -3.78 1.36 -5.48
N ARG A 309 -4.61 2.35 -5.59
CA ARG A 309 -4.29 3.74 -5.20
C ARG A 309 -4.07 3.87 -3.70
N THR A 310 -3.27 4.84 -3.27
CA THR A 310 -2.95 5.05 -1.84
C THR A 310 -4.12 5.54 -0.99
N GLN A 311 -5.32 5.70 -1.55
CA GLN A 311 -6.58 5.78 -0.80
C GLN A 311 -6.79 4.55 0.10
N HIS A 312 -6.23 3.39 -0.26
CA HIS A 312 -6.28 2.18 0.55
C HIS A 312 -5.38 2.22 1.79
N VAL A 313 -4.29 3.01 1.73
CA VAL A 313 -3.28 3.07 2.81
C VAL A 313 -3.78 3.82 4.02
N GLY A 314 -4.24 5.07 3.84
CA GLY A 314 -4.59 5.96 4.94
C GLY A 314 -5.64 5.37 5.89
N PRO A 315 -6.85 5.03 5.41
CA PRO A 315 -7.92 4.49 6.26
C PRO A 315 -7.54 3.19 6.97
N TRP A 316 -6.84 2.27 6.28
CA TRP A 316 -6.38 1.02 6.87
C TRP A 316 -5.34 1.25 7.96
N TRP A 317 -4.32 2.05 7.67
CA TRP A 317 -3.27 2.40 8.61
C TRP A 317 -3.80 3.06 9.90
N ASP A 318 -4.74 4.00 9.75
CA ASP A 318 -5.36 4.70 10.88
C ASP A 318 -6.27 3.77 11.69
N ALA A 319 -7.00 2.88 11.02
CA ALA A 319 -7.83 1.89 11.70
C ALA A 319 -6.99 0.89 12.51
N LEU A 320 -5.87 0.41 11.96
CA LEU A 320 -4.91 -0.43 12.69
C LEU A 320 -4.32 0.31 13.89
N ALA A 321 -3.95 1.60 13.71
CA ALA A 321 -3.45 2.45 14.80
C ALA A 321 -4.43 2.56 15.95
N LYS A 322 -5.69 2.86 15.61
CA LYS A 322 -6.78 3.04 16.59
C LYS A 322 -7.02 1.78 17.42
N ASN A 323 -6.75 0.61 16.85
CA ASN A 323 -6.92 -0.68 17.51
C ASN A 323 -5.64 -1.21 18.17
N GLY A 324 -4.54 -0.43 18.16
CA GLY A 324 -3.29 -0.79 18.84
C GLY A 324 -2.53 -1.93 18.17
N VAL A 325 -2.72 -2.14 16.87
CA VAL A 325 -2.02 -3.17 16.10
C VAL A 325 -0.55 -2.75 15.90
N ASP A 326 0.38 -3.65 16.18
CA ASP A 326 1.80 -3.46 15.89
C ASP A 326 2.00 -3.41 14.38
N ARG A 327 2.73 -2.37 13.89
CA ARG A 327 2.81 -2.14 12.46
C ARG A 327 4.08 -1.43 12.03
N LYS A 328 4.54 -1.75 10.82
CA LYS A 328 5.64 -1.13 10.08
C LYS A 328 5.15 -0.72 8.69
N ILE A 329 5.71 0.34 8.10
CA ILE A 329 5.33 0.80 6.77
C ILE A 329 6.54 1.19 5.93
N TRP A 330 6.54 0.79 4.66
CA TRP A 330 7.39 1.33 3.62
C TRP A 330 6.55 2.04 2.57
N LEU A 331 6.93 3.28 2.22
CA LEU A 331 6.29 4.05 1.17
C LEU A 331 7.34 4.44 0.12
N SER A 332 7.19 3.90 -1.09
CA SER A 332 8.07 4.20 -2.23
C SER A 332 7.47 5.27 -3.15
N GLN A 333 8.28 5.80 -4.07
CA GLN A 333 7.83 6.68 -5.16
C GLN A 333 7.43 5.91 -6.42
N THR A 334 7.38 4.58 -6.35
CA THR A 334 6.96 3.73 -7.47
C THR A 334 5.45 3.74 -7.67
N GLY A 335 4.99 3.18 -8.81
CA GLY A 335 3.64 2.72 -9.02
C GLY A 335 3.34 1.39 -8.34
N HIS A 336 2.66 0.48 -9.04
CA HIS A 336 2.23 -0.84 -8.52
C HIS A 336 3.36 -1.87 -8.54
N VAL A 337 4.47 -1.62 -7.82
CA VAL A 337 5.72 -2.39 -7.87
C VAL A 337 5.99 -3.11 -6.56
N ASP A 338 6.51 -4.35 -6.67
CA ASP A 338 6.92 -5.16 -5.52
C ASP A 338 8.24 -4.62 -4.92
N PRO A 339 8.43 -4.58 -3.59
CA PRO A 339 9.67 -4.14 -2.96
C PRO A 339 10.89 -5.00 -3.33
N PHE A 340 10.69 -6.25 -3.73
CA PHE A 340 11.75 -7.07 -4.30
C PHE A 340 12.32 -6.50 -5.60
N ASP A 341 11.58 -5.61 -6.27
CA ASP A 341 12.01 -4.98 -7.51
C ASP A 341 12.55 -3.56 -7.33
N PHE A 342 12.16 -2.83 -6.29
CA PHE A 342 12.64 -1.46 -6.10
C PHE A 342 13.65 -1.28 -4.94
N ARG A 343 13.76 -2.26 -4.02
CA ARG A 343 14.69 -2.18 -2.86
C ARG A 343 15.12 -3.57 -2.39
N ARG A 344 15.56 -4.40 -3.30
CA ARG A 344 15.70 -5.86 -3.15
C ARG A 344 16.48 -6.33 -1.92
N ALA A 345 17.73 -5.87 -1.76
CA ALA A 345 18.61 -6.34 -0.68
C ALA A 345 18.05 -5.98 0.72
N ASP A 346 17.63 -4.73 0.89
CA ASP A 346 17.03 -4.27 2.14
C ASP A 346 15.69 -4.96 2.41
N TRP A 347 14.92 -5.24 1.34
CA TRP A 347 13.67 -5.96 1.44
C TRP A 347 13.86 -7.37 1.97
N VAL A 348 14.75 -8.15 1.38
CA VAL A 348 15.01 -9.54 1.80
C VAL A 348 15.52 -9.58 3.24
N ASP A 349 16.45 -8.70 3.62
CA ASP A 349 16.94 -8.62 5.00
C ASP A 349 15.84 -8.22 5.99
N THR A 350 15.06 -7.18 5.67
CA THR A 350 14.00 -6.70 6.56
C THR A 350 12.88 -7.73 6.70
N LEU A 351 12.46 -8.35 5.61
CA LEU A 351 11.43 -9.40 5.62
C LEU A 351 11.88 -10.63 6.41
N HIS A 352 13.16 -11.03 6.27
CA HIS A 352 13.75 -12.11 7.04
C HIS A 352 13.71 -11.82 8.54
N ARG A 353 14.19 -10.64 8.96
CA ARG A 353 14.16 -10.24 10.38
C ARG A 353 12.73 -10.10 10.91
N TRP A 354 11.80 -9.64 10.06
CA TRP A 354 10.38 -9.53 10.41
C TRP A 354 9.78 -10.90 10.71
N PHE A 355 9.91 -11.87 9.81
CA PHE A 355 9.38 -13.22 10.03
C PHE A 355 10.11 -13.95 11.16
N ASP A 356 11.42 -13.78 11.32
CA ASP A 356 12.15 -14.35 12.45
C ASP A 356 11.64 -13.82 13.79
N HIS A 357 11.32 -12.53 13.87
CA HIS A 357 10.74 -11.92 15.06
C HIS A 357 9.33 -12.47 15.34
N GLU A 358 8.44 -12.35 14.37
CA GLU A 358 7.02 -12.65 14.53
C GLU A 358 6.74 -14.15 14.67
N LEU A 359 7.41 -14.98 13.90
CA LEU A 359 7.09 -16.41 13.81
C LEU A 359 8.02 -17.30 14.64
N LEU A 360 9.31 -16.95 14.76
CA LEU A 360 10.29 -17.71 15.56
C LEU A 360 10.53 -17.07 16.93
N GLY A 361 10.09 -15.84 17.17
CA GLY A 361 10.28 -15.11 18.43
C GLY A 361 11.75 -14.69 18.65
N HIS A 362 12.50 -14.44 17.58
CA HIS A 362 13.86 -13.97 17.68
C HIS A 362 13.92 -12.49 18.10
N ASP A 363 14.64 -12.18 19.17
CA ASP A 363 14.97 -10.80 19.54
C ASP A 363 16.10 -10.29 18.62
N ASN A 364 15.72 -9.80 17.44
CA ASN A 364 16.63 -9.26 16.45
C ASN A 364 16.57 -7.74 16.33
N GLY A 365 15.72 -7.08 17.13
CA GLY A 365 15.62 -5.63 17.27
C GLY A 365 14.73 -4.95 16.25
N ILE A 366 14.08 -5.66 15.34
CA ILE A 366 13.23 -5.06 14.30
C ILE A 366 12.02 -4.31 14.89
N ASP A 367 11.52 -4.75 16.04
CA ASP A 367 10.45 -4.13 16.84
C ASP A 367 10.85 -2.75 17.41
N ARG A 368 12.16 -2.49 17.52
CA ARG A 368 12.73 -1.23 18.03
C ARG A 368 13.21 -0.27 16.95
N GLU A 369 13.21 -0.72 15.71
CA GLU A 369 13.54 0.12 14.54
C GLU A 369 12.49 1.21 14.29
N PRO A 370 12.82 2.24 13.50
CA PRO A 370 11.82 3.18 13.01
C PRO A 370 10.64 2.46 12.34
N MET A 371 9.43 2.93 12.65
CA MET A 371 8.19 2.35 12.12
C MET A 371 8.06 2.51 10.61
N ALA A 372 8.61 3.59 10.05
CA ALA A 372 8.40 3.94 8.66
C ALA A 372 9.71 4.19 7.91
N ASP A 373 9.78 3.67 6.69
CA ASP A 373 10.77 4.01 5.68
C ASP A 373 10.07 4.68 4.50
N ILE A 374 10.50 5.90 4.17
CA ILE A 374 9.87 6.73 3.14
C ILE A 374 10.90 7.07 2.06
N GLU A 375 10.61 6.78 0.81
CA GLU A 375 11.43 7.20 -0.31
C GLU A 375 11.22 8.68 -0.62
N ARG A 376 12.29 9.49 -0.55
CA ARG A 376 12.31 10.95 -0.75
C ARG A 376 12.72 11.39 -2.14
N GLY A 377 13.20 10.50 -2.91
CA GLY A 377 13.65 10.62 -4.28
C GLY A 377 14.19 9.28 -4.71
N PRO A 378 14.43 9.00 -5.99
CA PRO A 378 14.85 7.70 -6.46
C PRO A 378 15.99 7.10 -5.64
N ASP A 379 15.74 5.95 -5.00
CA ASP A 379 16.66 5.20 -4.12
C ASP A 379 17.16 5.96 -2.88
N ARG A 380 16.55 7.08 -2.51
CA ARG A 380 16.89 7.84 -1.30
C ARG A 380 15.83 7.66 -0.22
N TRP A 381 16.14 6.89 0.81
CA TRP A 381 15.23 6.51 1.89
C TRP A 381 15.50 7.27 3.17
N GLU A 382 14.42 7.70 3.84
CA GLU A 382 14.42 8.33 5.16
C GLU A 382 13.58 7.51 6.12
N THR A 383 14.13 7.22 7.30
CA THR A 383 13.40 6.52 8.36
C THR A 383 12.66 7.50 9.26
N SER A 384 11.50 7.10 9.76
CA SER A 384 10.72 7.87 10.72
C SER A 384 10.18 6.97 11.84
N ARG A 385 10.25 7.46 13.09
CA ARG A 385 9.75 6.69 14.25
C ARG A 385 8.26 6.44 14.23
N THR A 386 7.50 7.30 13.57
CA THR A 386 6.05 7.15 13.38
C THR A 386 5.67 7.68 12.00
N TRP A 387 4.62 7.13 11.43
CA TRP A 387 3.99 7.69 10.24
C TRP A 387 2.48 7.84 10.48
N PRO A 388 1.90 9.03 10.23
CA PRO A 388 2.61 10.31 10.05
C PRO A 388 3.48 10.69 11.27
N PRO A 389 4.48 11.60 11.13
CA PRO A 389 5.24 12.10 12.26
C PRO A 389 4.34 12.73 13.33
N ARG A 390 4.66 12.57 14.62
CA ARG A 390 3.83 13.06 15.73
C ARG A 390 3.61 14.58 15.72
N THR A 391 4.46 15.33 15.05
CA THR A 391 4.33 16.79 14.87
C THR A 391 3.44 17.18 13.71
N THR A 392 2.88 16.22 12.97
CA THR A 392 1.93 16.48 11.90
C THR A 392 0.62 17.00 12.46
N ALA A 393 0.13 18.09 11.89
CA ALA A 393 -1.16 18.66 12.23
C ALA A 393 -1.86 19.23 10.99
N THR A 394 -3.18 19.07 10.95
CA THR A 394 -4.00 19.54 9.84
C THR A 394 -4.01 21.05 9.75
N THR A 395 -3.75 21.57 8.55
CA THR A 395 -3.85 23.00 8.20
C THR A 395 -4.99 23.17 7.21
N THR A 396 -5.89 24.11 7.47
CA THR A 396 -6.96 24.44 6.51
C THR A 396 -6.47 25.50 5.55
N LEU A 397 -6.24 25.10 4.31
CA LEU A 397 -5.93 25.98 3.19
C LEU A 397 -7.23 26.45 2.53
N ARG A 398 -7.21 27.67 2.01
CA ARG A 398 -8.37 28.30 1.40
C ARG A 398 -7.99 28.86 0.05
N PRO A 399 -8.77 28.51 -0.98
CA PRO A 399 -8.63 29.12 -2.30
C PRO A 399 -9.19 30.57 -2.25
N ALA A 400 -8.57 31.43 -3.02
CA ALA A 400 -9.04 32.78 -3.27
C ALA A 400 -9.01 33.08 -4.75
N ASP A 401 -9.94 33.92 -5.20
CA ASP A 401 -10.08 34.37 -6.58
C ASP A 401 -8.80 35.06 -7.07
N GLY A 402 -8.56 34.96 -8.35
CA GLY A 402 -7.45 35.59 -9.05
C GLY A 402 -7.92 36.60 -10.08
N ALA A 403 -6.95 37.27 -10.71
CA ALA A 403 -7.26 38.24 -11.74
C ALA A 403 -7.65 37.61 -13.09
N ARG A 404 -7.56 36.29 -13.23
CA ARG A 404 -7.82 35.55 -14.47
C ARG A 404 -8.59 34.28 -14.21
N PRO A 405 -9.58 33.91 -15.06
CA PRO A 405 -10.31 32.67 -14.93
C PRO A 405 -9.39 31.45 -14.85
N GLY A 406 -9.70 30.52 -13.94
CA GLY A 406 -8.94 29.29 -13.73
C GLY A 406 -7.61 29.46 -13.00
N VAL A 407 -7.25 30.67 -12.54
CA VAL A 407 -5.98 30.97 -11.85
C VAL A 407 -6.25 31.81 -10.61
N GLY A 408 -6.18 31.18 -9.44
CA GLY A 408 -6.37 31.81 -8.14
C GLY A 408 -5.17 31.63 -7.21
N THR A 409 -5.33 32.01 -5.95
CA THR A 409 -4.30 31.88 -4.92
C THR A 409 -4.70 30.90 -3.84
N LEU A 410 -3.73 30.24 -3.20
CA LEU A 410 -3.91 29.32 -2.11
C LEU A 410 -3.27 29.86 -0.84
N GLY A 411 -4.04 29.99 0.25
CA GLY A 411 -3.54 30.53 1.50
C GLY A 411 -4.38 30.15 2.70
N LEU A 412 -4.31 30.96 3.78
CA LEU A 412 -5.04 30.73 5.03
C LEU A 412 -6.34 31.57 5.12
N HIS A 413 -6.49 32.57 4.29
CA HIS A 413 -7.58 33.55 4.36
C HIS A 413 -8.76 33.12 3.49
N ARG A 414 -9.97 33.29 4.03
CA ARG A 414 -11.21 33.01 3.29
C ARG A 414 -11.50 34.11 2.29
N ASP A 415 -11.84 33.72 1.07
CA ASP A 415 -12.39 34.58 0.04
C ASP A 415 -13.92 34.43 -0.04
N ARG A 416 -14.58 35.37 -0.70
CA ARG A 416 -16.03 35.36 -0.98
C ARG A 416 -16.34 35.26 -2.49
N GLY A 417 -15.31 35.11 -3.30
CA GLY A 417 -15.42 34.97 -4.74
C GLY A 417 -15.99 33.63 -5.19
N THR A 418 -16.11 33.51 -6.47
CA THR A 418 -16.49 32.27 -7.16
C THR A 418 -15.50 32.00 -8.27
N GLU A 419 -15.25 30.72 -8.58
CA GLU A 419 -14.49 30.30 -9.73
C GLU A 419 -15.32 29.34 -10.58
N THR A 420 -15.23 29.44 -11.90
CA THR A 420 -16.07 28.64 -12.80
C THR A 420 -15.20 27.93 -13.82
N PHE A 421 -15.45 26.63 -14.00
CA PHE A 421 -14.83 25.81 -15.03
C PHE A 421 -15.86 24.90 -15.70
N THR A 422 -15.54 24.46 -16.91
CA THR A 422 -16.32 23.47 -17.67
C THR A 422 -15.51 22.19 -17.74
N ASP A 423 -16.14 21.06 -17.46
CA ASP A 423 -15.51 19.75 -17.54
C ASP A 423 -14.97 19.49 -18.95
N ASP A 424 -13.72 19.03 -19.03
CA ASP A 424 -13.08 18.60 -20.27
C ASP A 424 -12.48 17.20 -20.07
N PRO A 425 -13.22 16.13 -20.43
CA PRO A 425 -12.77 14.75 -20.27
C PRO A 425 -11.52 14.38 -21.08
N ALA A 426 -11.03 15.27 -21.93
CA ALA A 426 -9.78 15.06 -22.66
C ALA A 426 -8.52 15.43 -21.87
N LEU A 427 -8.68 16.12 -20.73
CA LEU A 427 -7.59 16.58 -19.88
C LEU A 427 -7.39 15.68 -18.65
N SER A 428 -6.15 15.58 -18.20
CA SER A 428 -5.72 14.83 -17.03
C SER A 428 -5.14 15.74 -15.94
N GLU A 429 -4.94 15.20 -14.74
CA GLU A 429 -4.29 15.91 -13.64
C GLU A 429 -2.92 16.49 -14.03
N THR A 430 -2.15 15.79 -14.88
CA THR A 430 -0.85 16.29 -15.39
C THR A 430 -1.04 17.40 -16.40
N ASP A 431 -2.08 17.36 -17.25
CA ASP A 431 -2.39 18.45 -18.18
C ASP A 431 -2.79 19.72 -17.43
N TRP A 432 -3.59 19.59 -16.36
CA TRP A 432 -3.95 20.72 -15.51
C TRP A 432 -2.76 21.30 -14.76
N ALA A 433 -1.86 20.46 -14.25
CA ALA A 433 -0.66 20.89 -13.54
C ALA A 433 0.33 21.58 -14.47
N ALA A 434 0.60 21.02 -15.64
CA ALA A 434 1.48 21.63 -16.66
C ALA A 434 1.00 23.01 -17.11
N HIS A 435 -0.30 23.25 -17.10
CA HIS A 435 -0.93 24.52 -17.50
C HIS A 435 -1.52 25.29 -16.31
N ILE A 436 -0.92 25.15 -15.11
CA ILE A 436 -1.49 25.70 -13.87
C ILE A 436 -1.66 27.22 -13.93
N ASP A 437 -0.71 27.94 -14.52
CA ASP A 437 -0.71 29.41 -14.67
C ASP A 437 -1.46 29.89 -15.92
N ALA A 438 -1.97 28.97 -16.76
CA ALA A 438 -2.76 29.33 -17.93
C ALA A 438 -4.20 29.67 -17.55
N SER A 439 -4.70 30.79 -18.10
CA SER A 439 -6.13 31.10 -18.03
C SER A 439 -6.90 30.16 -18.95
N THR A 440 -7.67 29.27 -18.35
CA THR A 440 -8.47 28.26 -19.05
C THR A 440 -9.78 28.02 -18.31
N PRO A 441 -10.87 27.76 -19.02
CA PRO A 441 -12.14 27.39 -18.40
C PRO A 441 -12.19 25.91 -17.98
N ALA A 442 -11.12 25.12 -18.16
CA ALA A 442 -11.16 23.66 -17.94
C ALA A 442 -10.79 23.24 -16.51
N LYS A 443 -10.34 24.15 -15.66
CA LYS A 443 -9.99 23.89 -14.26
C LYS A 443 -10.10 25.13 -13.40
N ALA A 444 -10.14 24.95 -12.08
CA ALA A 444 -9.89 25.96 -11.06
C ALA A 444 -8.57 25.63 -10.33
N GLY A 445 -7.52 26.38 -10.62
CA GLY A 445 -6.19 26.22 -10.03
C GLY A 445 -5.89 27.30 -9.00
N PHE A 446 -5.40 26.90 -7.81
CA PHE A 446 -5.08 27.81 -6.72
C PHE A 446 -3.65 27.54 -6.23
N VAL A 447 -2.78 28.57 -6.23
CA VAL A 447 -1.34 28.39 -6.06
C VAL A 447 -0.80 29.29 -4.95
N THR A 448 0.11 28.77 -4.11
CA THR A 448 0.89 29.60 -3.17
C THR A 448 1.92 30.44 -3.93
N GLY A 449 2.49 31.45 -3.27
CA GLY A 449 3.79 31.98 -3.70
C GLY A 449 4.89 30.93 -3.57
N PRO A 450 6.10 31.18 -4.13
CA PRO A 450 7.25 30.29 -3.94
C PRO A 450 7.54 30.11 -2.45
N LEU A 451 7.71 28.87 -2.01
CA LEU A 451 7.99 28.58 -0.58
C LEU A 451 9.39 29.10 -0.21
N THR A 452 9.50 29.66 1.00
CA THR A 452 10.80 30.13 1.55
C THR A 452 11.53 29.03 2.32
N ARG A 453 10.87 27.92 2.58
CA ARG A 453 11.39 26.75 3.31
C ARG A 453 10.67 25.51 2.83
N ASP A 454 11.32 24.38 2.98
CA ASP A 454 10.72 23.05 2.76
C ASP A 454 9.44 22.88 3.58
N LEU A 455 8.43 22.28 2.97
CA LEU A 455 7.13 22.02 3.58
C LEU A 455 6.73 20.56 3.35
N ARG A 456 6.72 19.74 4.42
CA ARG A 456 6.40 18.32 4.34
C ARG A 456 4.92 18.08 4.59
N LEU A 457 4.25 17.41 3.64
CA LEU A 457 2.94 16.77 3.79
C LEU A 457 3.15 15.33 4.27
N SER A 458 2.35 14.86 5.22
CA SER A 458 2.42 13.47 5.68
C SER A 458 1.06 13.00 6.20
N GLY A 459 0.42 12.07 5.51
CA GLY A 459 -0.91 11.54 5.78
C GLY A 459 -1.92 11.81 4.67
N ALA A 460 -3.21 11.59 4.95
CA ALA A 460 -4.29 11.84 4.00
C ALA A 460 -4.83 13.28 4.09
N SER A 461 -5.12 13.88 2.95
CA SER A 461 -5.74 15.21 2.84
C SER A 461 -7.22 15.08 2.50
N GLU A 462 -7.99 16.14 2.77
CA GLU A 462 -9.41 16.25 2.42
C GLU A 462 -9.66 17.58 1.72
N VAL A 463 -10.48 17.59 0.67
CA VAL A 463 -10.90 18.83 -0.01
C VAL A 463 -12.41 18.94 0.02
N THR A 464 -12.91 19.94 0.73
CA THR A 464 -14.35 20.27 0.73
C THR A 464 -14.61 21.28 -0.38
N VAL A 465 -15.51 20.94 -1.29
CA VAL A 465 -15.94 21.77 -2.41
C VAL A 465 -17.43 22.06 -2.27
N THR A 466 -17.82 23.34 -2.41
CA THR A 466 -19.22 23.72 -2.64
C THR A 466 -19.35 24.23 -4.05
N ALA A 467 -20.15 23.53 -4.87
CA ALA A 467 -20.30 23.81 -6.28
C ALA A 467 -21.75 23.83 -6.74
N ARG A 468 -22.00 24.54 -7.86
CA ARG A 468 -23.25 24.52 -8.65
C ARG A 468 -22.93 23.91 -9.99
N SER A 469 -23.66 22.88 -10.40
CA SER A 469 -23.54 22.30 -11.73
C SER A 469 -24.59 22.88 -12.69
N SER A 470 -24.23 23.03 -13.96
CA SER A 470 -25.17 23.37 -15.03
C SER A 470 -26.03 22.19 -15.50
N THR A 471 -25.64 20.95 -15.12
CA THR A 471 -26.25 19.69 -15.55
C THR A 471 -26.66 18.83 -14.35
N PRO A 472 -27.51 17.80 -14.55
CA PRO A 472 -27.92 16.87 -13.50
C PRO A 472 -26.79 15.95 -12.99
N THR A 473 -25.70 15.77 -13.74
CA THR A 473 -24.55 14.95 -13.36
C THR A 473 -23.26 15.78 -13.35
N ALA A 474 -22.34 15.50 -12.43
CA ALA A 474 -21.05 16.17 -12.37
C ALA A 474 -20.07 15.38 -11.51
N HIS A 475 -18.88 15.14 -12.04
CA HIS A 475 -17.74 14.63 -11.26
C HIS A 475 -16.84 15.78 -10.81
N LEU A 476 -16.13 15.55 -9.71
CA LEU A 476 -15.12 16.44 -9.16
C LEU A 476 -13.81 15.69 -8.98
N SER A 477 -12.73 16.30 -9.42
CA SER A 477 -11.37 15.93 -9.09
C SER A 477 -10.73 16.99 -8.23
N ALA A 478 -9.97 16.59 -7.20
CA ALA A 478 -9.15 17.47 -6.39
C ALA A 478 -7.72 16.93 -6.33
N VAL A 479 -6.76 17.76 -6.70
CA VAL A 479 -5.36 17.37 -6.86
C VAL A 479 -4.45 18.36 -6.15
N LEU A 480 -3.53 17.85 -5.30
CA LEU A 480 -2.44 18.63 -4.73
C LEU A 480 -1.19 18.41 -5.57
N VAL A 481 -0.53 19.49 -5.94
CA VAL A 481 0.62 19.49 -6.85
C VAL A 481 1.78 20.27 -6.25
N ASP A 482 2.98 19.70 -6.31
CA ASP A 482 4.25 20.39 -6.12
C ASP A 482 4.69 20.93 -7.49
N LEU A 483 4.82 22.23 -7.59
CA LEU A 483 5.18 22.95 -8.81
C LEU A 483 6.62 23.43 -8.71
N GLY A 484 7.53 22.70 -9.32
CA GLY A 484 8.96 22.98 -9.40
C GLY A 484 9.70 21.81 -10.04
N PRO A 485 10.93 22.05 -10.53
CA PRO A 485 11.71 21.02 -11.20
C PRO A 485 12.19 19.95 -10.20
N ASP A 486 12.01 18.68 -10.54
CA ASP A 486 12.50 17.54 -9.76
C ASP A 486 12.86 16.37 -10.68
N THR A 487 13.67 15.43 -10.18
CA THR A 487 13.91 14.13 -10.78
C THR A 487 13.19 13.09 -9.95
N ILE A 488 12.15 12.48 -10.50
CA ILE A 488 11.29 11.49 -9.81
C ILE A 488 11.42 10.11 -10.46
N ARG A 489 10.90 9.07 -9.79
CA ARG A 489 10.66 7.80 -10.48
C ARG A 489 9.62 7.99 -11.59
N ASP A 490 9.89 7.43 -12.77
CA ASP A 490 8.96 7.44 -13.91
C ASP A 490 7.81 6.45 -13.66
N TYR A 491 6.97 6.77 -12.67
CA TYR A 491 5.86 5.90 -12.24
C TYR A 491 4.74 5.74 -13.28
N ALA A 492 4.66 6.69 -14.22
CA ALA A 492 3.67 6.64 -15.31
C ALA A 492 4.20 5.91 -16.55
N GLY A 493 5.49 5.61 -16.61
CA GLY A 493 6.13 4.88 -17.68
C GLY A 493 6.07 3.36 -17.50
N GLU A 494 6.54 2.63 -18.52
CA GLU A 494 6.69 1.18 -18.44
C GLU A 494 7.56 0.78 -17.24
N GLY A 495 7.13 -0.23 -16.47
CA GLY A 495 7.82 -0.66 -15.26
C GLY A 495 7.54 0.20 -14.02
N GLU A 496 6.73 1.25 -14.13
CA GLU A 496 6.18 2.02 -12.99
C GLU A 496 7.24 2.51 -12.00
N GLY A 497 8.36 3.02 -12.52
CA GLY A 497 9.47 3.55 -11.75
C GLY A 497 10.65 2.59 -11.58
N ILE A 498 10.63 1.42 -12.25
CA ILE A 498 11.77 0.50 -12.37
C ILE A 498 12.09 0.18 -13.83
N THR A 499 13.35 -0.18 -14.09
CA THR A 499 13.81 -0.80 -15.34
C THR A 499 14.30 -2.20 -15.01
N THR A 500 13.80 -3.21 -15.72
CA THR A 500 14.30 -4.59 -15.64
C THR A 500 15.58 -4.72 -16.44
N LEU A 501 16.63 -5.30 -15.81
CA LEU A 501 17.93 -5.53 -16.39
C LEU A 501 18.04 -6.96 -16.94
N THR A 502 19.16 -7.29 -17.57
CA THR A 502 19.43 -8.63 -18.13
C THR A 502 20.10 -9.59 -17.14
N ASP A 503 20.81 -9.04 -16.18
CA ASP A 503 21.53 -9.80 -15.18
C ASP A 503 20.57 -10.39 -14.14
N ARG A 504 20.95 -11.49 -13.51
CA ARG A 504 20.16 -12.18 -12.49
C ARG A 504 20.95 -12.37 -11.21
N THR A 505 20.27 -12.22 -10.08
CA THR A 505 20.77 -12.65 -8.76
C THR A 505 19.90 -13.76 -8.20
N CYS A 506 20.54 -14.65 -7.43
CA CYS A 506 19.91 -15.85 -6.86
C CYS A 506 19.71 -15.69 -5.35
N TRP A 507 18.52 -16.02 -4.88
CA TRP A 507 18.08 -15.81 -3.50
C TRP A 507 17.69 -17.13 -2.82
N GLY A 508 18.65 -18.04 -2.74
CA GLY A 508 18.51 -19.34 -2.11
C GLY A 508 19.04 -20.48 -2.98
N PRO A 509 18.96 -21.73 -2.48
CA PRO A 509 19.29 -22.92 -3.25
C PRO A 509 18.34 -23.13 -4.43
N ARG A 510 18.83 -23.69 -5.48
CA ARG A 510 18.08 -24.07 -6.69
C ARG A 510 17.78 -25.56 -6.73
N THR A 511 16.73 -25.93 -7.49
CA THR A 511 16.42 -27.30 -7.89
C THR A 511 16.22 -27.37 -9.41
N THR A 512 15.96 -28.58 -9.93
CA THR A 512 15.48 -28.73 -11.31
C THR A 512 14.08 -28.12 -11.40
N GLY A 513 13.89 -27.14 -12.27
CA GLY A 513 12.61 -26.43 -12.44
C GLY A 513 12.47 -25.14 -11.63
N ASP A 514 13.38 -24.88 -10.67
CA ASP A 514 13.41 -23.64 -9.92
C ASP A 514 14.85 -23.14 -9.76
N SER A 515 15.18 -22.05 -10.47
CA SER A 515 16.52 -21.47 -10.48
C SER A 515 16.83 -20.61 -9.25
N SER A 516 15.81 -20.18 -8.49
CA SER A 516 15.89 -19.14 -7.45
C SER A 516 16.51 -17.81 -7.92
N CYS A 517 16.66 -17.58 -9.22
CA CYS A 517 17.38 -16.44 -9.79
C CYS A 517 16.42 -15.52 -10.56
N TYR A 518 16.43 -14.24 -10.19
CA TYR A 518 15.53 -13.21 -10.68
C TYR A 518 16.29 -12.09 -11.38
N LEU A 519 15.67 -11.50 -12.39
CA LEU A 519 16.22 -10.35 -13.11
C LEU A 519 16.49 -9.19 -12.15
N GLU A 520 17.67 -8.58 -12.27
CA GLU A 520 17.98 -7.34 -11.56
C GLU A 520 17.14 -6.19 -12.09
N THR A 521 16.98 -5.20 -11.25
CA THR A 521 16.23 -3.98 -11.55
C THR A 521 17.01 -2.75 -11.14
N ALA A 522 16.69 -1.62 -11.76
CA ALA A 522 17.24 -0.32 -11.41
C ALA A 522 16.11 0.71 -11.37
N ALA A 523 16.32 1.83 -10.68
CA ALA A 523 15.38 2.94 -10.73
C ALA A 523 15.27 3.47 -12.16
N ARG A 524 14.04 3.62 -12.65
CA ARG A 524 13.71 4.37 -13.85
C ARG A 524 13.25 5.76 -13.44
N THR A 525 13.91 6.80 -13.94
CA THR A 525 13.67 8.18 -13.54
C THR A 525 13.31 9.07 -14.72
N THR A 526 12.63 10.18 -14.42
CA THR A 526 12.32 11.24 -15.37
C THR A 526 12.43 12.60 -14.68
N ASP A 527 12.83 13.62 -15.45
CA ASP A 527 12.81 15.01 -15.00
C ASP A 527 11.43 15.60 -15.26
N VAL A 528 10.92 16.34 -14.29
CA VAL A 528 9.57 16.94 -14.33
C VAL A 528 9.61 18.39 -13.83
N ASP A 529 8.65 19.20 -14.26
CA ASP A 529 8.44 20.58 -13.76
C ASP A 529 7.36 20.63 -12.66
N HIS A 530 6.69 19.53 -12.41
CA HIS A 530 5.68 19.39 -11.37
C HIS A 530 5.50 17.93 -10.97
N THR A 531 5.08 17.70 -9.73
CA THR A 531 4.74 16.37 -9.20
C THR A 531 3.34 16.39 -8.62
N VAL A 532 2.46 15.49 -9.09
CA VAL A 532 1.17 15.25 -8.43
C VAL A 532 1.43 14.52 -7.12
N VAL A 533 1.12 15.18 -6.01
CA VAL A 533 1.41 14.72 -4.64
C VAL A 533 0.29 13.87 -4.08
N SER A 534 -0.96 14.29 -4.31
CA SER A 534 -2.14 13.59 -3.81
C SER A 534 -3.36 13.92 -4.68
N ARG A 535 -4.28 12.98 -4.80
CA ARG A 535 -5.45 13.06 -5.66
C ARG A 535 -6.66 12.40 -5.04
N GLY A 536 -7.87 12.87 -5.41
CA GLY A 536 -9.14 12.27 -5.02
C GLY A 536 -10.26 12.70 -5.97
N TRP A 537 -11.28 11.88 -6.10
CA TRP A 537 -12.39 12.05 -7.02
C TRP A 537 -13.72 11.80 -6.32
N ALA A 538 -14.79 12.38 -6.83
CA ALA A 538 -16.13 12.13 -6.34
C ALA A 538 -17.19 12.41 -7.41
N ASP A 539 -18.31 11.70 -7.37
CA ASP A 539 -19.55 12.13 -8.01
C ASP A 539 -20.32 13.09 -7.09
N LEU A 540 -20.56 14.30 -7.56
CA LEU A 540 -21.31 15.30 -6.78
C LEU A 540 -22.75 14.87 -6.49
N GLY A 541 -23.30 13.94 -7.26
CA GLY A 541 -24.59 13.29 -7.02
C GLY A 541 -24.63 12.53 -5.68
N ASN A 542 -23.48 12.02 -5.23
CA ASN A 542 -23.34 11.30 -3.95
C ASN A 542 -23.05 12.21 -2.75
N HIS A 543 -23.13 13.54 -2.89
CA HIS A 543 -22.84 14.54 -1.84
C HIS A 543 -23.55 14.32 -0.49
N ALA A 544 -24.70 13.68 -0.49
CA ALA A 544 -25.53 13.47 0.72
C ALA A 544 -25.48 12.01 1.21
N SER A 545 -25.10 11.06 0.37
CA SER A 545 -25.12 9.65 0.70
C SER A 545 -24.25 8.84 -0.27
N ALA A 546 -23.36 8.02 0.27
CA ALA A 546 -22.66 7.03 -0.54
C ALA A 546 -23.57 5.91 -1.05
N TRP A 547 -24.74 5.68 -0.40
CA TRP A 547 -25.67 4.61 -0.77
C TRP A 547 -26.64 4.99 -1.89
N HIS A 548 -26.85 6.27 -2.13
CA HIS A 548 -27.89 6.75 -3.05
C HIS A 548 -27.45 8.07 -3.68
N GLY A 549 -26.79 7.99 -4.82
CA GLY A 549 -26.57 9.14 -5.70
C GLY A 549 -27.90 9.69 -6.22
N ARG A 550 -27.98 11.00 -6.39
CA ARG A 550 -29.18 11.68 -6.89
C ARG A 550 -28.81 12.69 -7.97
N PRO A 551 -29.63 12.81 -9.01
CA PRO A 551 -29.45 13.87 -9.98
C PRO A 551 -29.42 15.24 -9.31
N LEU A 552 -28.48 16.07 -9.71
CA LEU A 552 -28.36 17.44 -9.26
C LEU A 552 -29.48 18.30 -9.85
N THR A 553 -29.93 19.31 -9.09
CA THR A 553 -30.77 20.37 -9.66
C THR A 553 -29.82 21.43 -10.24
N PRO A 554 -29.79 21.69 -11.55
CA PRO A 554 -28.95 22.69 -12.16
C PRO A 554 -29.03 24.04 -11.46
N GLY A 555 -27.89 24.68 -11.21
CA GLY A 555 -27.79 25.97 -10.51
C GLY A 555 -27.92 25.92 -8.98
N LYS A 556 -28.36 24.81 -8.37
CA LYS A 556 -28.40 24.64 -6.91
C LYS A 556 -26.99 24.30 -6.39
N ALA A 557 -26.61 24.86 -5.24
CA ALA A 557 -25.33 24.56 -4.60
C ALA A 557 -25.39 23.27 -3.81
N TYR A 558 -24.33 22.45 -3.96
CA TYR A 558 -24.09 21.22 -3.24
C TYR A 558 -22.68 21.23 -2.64
N THR A 559 -22.49 20.58 -1.51
CA THR A 559 -21.18 20.47 -0.84
C THR A 559 -20.76 19.03 -0.79
N MET A 560 -19.55 18.75 -1.27
CA MET A 560 -18.90 17.44 -1.26
C MET A 560 -17.54 17.55 -0.59
N THR A 561 -17.14 16.58 0.20
CA THR A 561 -15.78 16.43 0.70
C THR A 561 -15.13 15.25 -0.01
N LEU A 562 -14.03 15.51 -0.70
CA LEU A 562 -13.22 14.52 -1.38
C LEU A 562 -12.11 14.06 -0.45
N ASP A 563 -11.99 12.76 -0.28
CA ASP A 563 -10.85 12.14 0.41
C ASP A 563 -9.71 11.95 -0.59
N LEU A 564 -8.54 12.50 -0.29
CA LEU A 564 -7.37 12.39 -1.15
C LEU A 564 -6.45 11.27 -0.68
N ALA A 565 -5.72 10.68 -1.62
CA ALA A 565 -4.73 9.65 -1.39
C ALA A 565 -3.73 10.07 -0.29
N ALA A 566 -3.43 9.14 0.62
CA ALA A 566 -2.40 9.37 1.63
C ALA A 566 -1.01 9.48 0.98
N THR A 567 -0.17 10.37 1.50
CA THR A 567 1.15 10.64 0.92
C THR A 567 2.17 11.05 2.00
N ASP A 568 3.44 11.02 1.65
CA ASP A 568 4.50 11.67 2.42
C ASP A 568 5.49 12.35 1.46
N HIS A 569 5.30 13.64 1.27
CA HIS A 569 6.04 14.43 0.28
C HIS A 569 6.59 15.72 0.89
N VAL A 570 7.77 16.11 0.45
CA VAL A 570 8.39 17.40 0.80
C VAL A 570 8.33 18.32 -0.41
N VAL A 571 7.60 19.42 -0.29
CA VAL A 571 7.64 20.52 -1.27
C VAL A 571 8.85 21.39 -0.94
N PRO A 572 9.89 21.46 -1.80
CA PRO A 572 11.12 22.18 -1.50
C PRO A 572 10.94 23.70 -1.44
N ALA A 573 11.86 24.39 -0.77
CA ALA A 573 11.97 25.84 -0.88
C ALA A 573 12.18 26.26 -2.35
N GLY A 574 11.49 27.31 -2.77
CA GLY A 574 11.47 27.77 -4.17
C GLY A 574 10.33 27.18 -5.00
N HIS A 575 9.82 26.00 -4.65
CA HIS A 575 8.63 25.41 -5.28
C HIS A 575 7.35 26.10 -4.80
N ARG A 576 6.23 25.81 -5.49
CA ARG A 576 4.90 26.30 -5.12
C ARG A 576 3.99 25.12 -4.88
N LEU A 577 3.12 25.19 -3.87
CA LEU A 577 2.06 24.22 -3.65
C LEU A 577 0.79 24.66 -4.37
N ALA A 578 0.17 23.79 -5.16
CA ALA A 578 -1.10 24.04 -5.81
C ALA A 578 -2.21 23.10 -5.32
N LEU A 579 -3.44 23.62 -5.31
CA LEU A 579 -4.69 22.87 -5.30
C LEU A 579 -5.38 23.08 -6.64
N ILE A 580 -5.71 21.98 -7.32
CA ILE A 580 -6.50 22.01 -8.55
C ILE A 580 -7.85 21.36 -8.24
N VAL A 581 -8.94 22.01 -8.63
CA VAL A 581 -10.29 21.45 -8.67
C VAL A 581 -10.74 21.44 -10.12
N ALA A 582 -11.12 20.27 -10.63
CA ALA A 582 -11.55 20.08 -12.02
C ALA A 582 -12.70 19.06 -12.09
N GLY A 583 -13.15 18.73 -13.29
CA GLY A 583 -14.13 17.69 -13.55
C GLY A 583 -13.48 16.31 -13.71
N THR A 584 -13.73 15.68 -14.85
CA THR A 584 -13.20 14.35 -15.20
C THR A 584 -11.69 14.35 -15.34
N ASP A 585 -11.03 13.44 -14.63
CA ASP A 585 -9.59 13.20 -14.77
C ASP A 585 -9.36 12.08 -15.78
N LYS A 586 -8.89 12.45 -16.96
CA LYS A 586 -8.70 11.53 -18.08
C LYS A 586 -7.88 10.30 -17.71
N GLY A 587 -8.45 9.13 -17.94
CA GLY A 587 -7.78 7.85 -17.70
C GLY A 587 -7.72 7.42 -16.23
N LEU A 588 -8.30 8.21 -15.30
CA LEU A 588 -8.40 7.89 -13.89
C LEU A 588 -9.84 7.74 -13.40
N ILE A 589 -10.80 8.47 -13.99
CA ILE A 589 -12.23 8.28 -13.76
C ILE A 589 -13.00 8.32 -15.09
N ASP A 590 -14.13 7.62 -15.14
CA ASP A 590 -15.05 7.73 -16.27
C ASP A 590 -15.76 9.10 -16.25
N PRO A 591 -16.04 9.71 -17.41
CA PRO A 591 -16.78 10.96 -17.49
C PRO A 591 -18.26 10.77 -17.07
N PRO A 592 -18.92 11.83 -16.54
CA PRO A 592 -20.37 11.81 -16.37
C PRO A 592 -21.09 11.82 -17.72
N ALA A 593 -22.39 11.58 -17.72
CA ALA A 593 -23.20 11.54 -18.93
C ALA A 593 -23.26 12.90 -19.67
N ASP A 594 -23.14 14.00 -18.94
CA ASP A 594 -23.18 15.37 -19.42
C ASP A 594 -21.80 16.05 -19.34
N THR A 595 -21.62 17.18 -20.00
CA THR A 595 -20.44 18.04 -19.84
C THR A 595 -20.81 19.24 -18.95
N PRO A 596 -20.62 19.17 -17.61
CA PRO A 596 -21.03 20.19 -16.69
C PRO A 596 -20.13 21.42 -16.74
N THR A 597 -20.75 22.60 -16.59
CA THR A 597 -20.06 23.80 -16.12
C THR A 597 -20.28 23.90 -14.63
N LEU A 598 -19.21 23.99 -13.86
CA LEU A 598 -19.20 24.00 -12.40
C LEU A 598 -18.78 25.39 -11.89
N THR A 599 -19.58 25.97 -11.01
CA THR A 599 -19.25 27.23 -10.31
C THR A 599 -19.00 26.93 -8.84
N LEU A 600 -17.75 27.13 -8.40
CA LEU A 600 -17.30 26.94 -7.02
C LEU A 600 -17.65 28.16 -6.16
N ASP A 601 -18.09 27.94 -4.94
CA ASP A 601 -18.18 28.95 -3.87
C ASP A 601 -16.89 28.91 -3.05
N LEU A 602 -15.96 29.85 -3.28
CA LEU A 602 -14.65 29.88 -2.63
C LEU A 602 -14.76 30.10 -1.11
N SER A 603 -15.83 30.77 -0.66
CA SER A 603 -16.06 30.98 0.78
C SER A 603 -16.36 29.66 1.53
N ARG A 604 -16.78 28.62 0.82
CA ARG A 604 -17.18 27.31 1.34
C ARG A 604 -16.30 26.17 0.80
N THR A 605 -15.24 26.52 0.08
CA THR A 605 -14.25 25.56 -0.43
C THR A 605 -12.98 25.65 0.40
N SER A 606 -12.36 24.49 0.73
CA SER A 606 -11.14 24.43 1.52
C SER A 606 -10.44 23.08 1.38
N ALA A 607 -9.12 23.06 1.54
CA ALA A 607 -8.33 21.85 1.67
C ALA A 607 -7.79 21.72 3.11
N ARG A 608 -7.98 20.56 3.71
CA ARG A 608 -7.42 20.18 5.01
C ARG A 608 -6.19 19.30 4.74
N VAL A 609 -5.00 19.87 4.90
CA VAL A 609 -3.74 19.24 4.55
C VAL A 609 -2.90 18.98 5.80
N PRO A 610 -2.42 17.73 6.02
CA PRO A 610 -1.61 17.37 7.17
C PRO A 610 -0.13 17.75 6.92
N PHE A 611 0.29 18.92 7.44
CA PHE A 611 1.70 19.33 7.39
C PHE A 611 2.46 18.94 8.66
N VAL A 612 3.71 18.51 8.50
CA VAL A 612 4.63 18.35 9.63
C VAL A 612 4.95 19.72 10.20
N GLY A 613 4.62 19.93 11.50
CA GLY A 613 4.68 21.24 12.15
C GLY A 613 3.43 22.12 11.94
N GLY A 614 2.40 21.60 11.29
CA GLY A 614 1.06 22.15 11.18
C GLY A 614 0.95 23.55 10.58
N PRO A 615 -0.06 24.35 10.99
CA PRO A 615 -0.30 25.69 10.44
C PRO A 615 0.90 26.62 10.59
N GLY A 616 1.70 26.44 11.65
CA GLY A 616 2.92 27.22 11.86
C GLY A 616 4.01 26.94 10.83
N ALA A 617 4.15 25.69 10.37
CA ALA A 617 5.09 25.34 9.30
C ALA A 617 4.66 25.97 7.97
N PHE A 618 3.39 25.85 7.61
CA PHE A 618 2.85 26.49 6.41
C PHE A 618 3.03 28.01 6.44
N ALA A 619 2.66 28.66 7.53
CA ALA A 619 2.81 30.12 7.65
C ALA A 619 4.27 30.58 7.52
N ARG A 620 5.23 29.83 8.07
CA ARG A 620 6.67 30.14 7.90
C ARG A 620 7.16 29.89 6.48
N ALA A 621 6.69 28.85 5.82
CA ALA A 621 7.10 28.52 4.45
C ALA A 621 6.56 29.53 3.42
N THR A 622 5.40 30.15 3.70
CA THR A 622 4.77 31.12 2.81
C THR A 622 5.00 32.58 3.24
N ALA A 623 5.80 32.84 4.30
CA ALA A 623 6.04 34.20 4.80
C ALA A 623 6.82 35.06 3.78
N GLY A 624 6.29 36.26 3.48
CA GLY A 624 6.96 37.24 2.61
C GLY A 624 6.85 36.97 1.12
N THR A 625 6.12 35.91 0.72
CA THR A 625 5.87 35.62 -0.69
C THR A 625 4.48 36.13 -1.09
N ALA A 626 4.44 37.10 -2.02
CA ALA A 626 3.19 37.40 -2.71
C ALA A 626 2.84 36.23 -3.61
N ALA A 627 1.57 35.85 -3.68
CA ALA A 627 1.11 34.92 -4.70
C ALA A 627 1.49 35.49 -6.07
N ALA A 628 2.25 34.72 -6.83
CA ALA A 628 2.84 35.23 -8.06
C ALA A 628 1.71 35.50 -9.08
N THR A 629 1.50 36.77 -9.40
CA THR A 629 0.87 37.20 -10.64
C THR A 629 1.92 37.21 -11.76
N ALA A 630 2.76 36.17 -11.84
CA ALA A 630 3.81 36.08 -12.83
C ALA A 630 3.24 35.91 -14.25
N ALA A 631 3.74 36.68 -15.20
CA ALA A 631 3.49 36.44 -16.60
C ALA A 631 4.02 35.05 -16.99
N PRO A 632 3.32 34.30 -17.84
CA PRO A 632 3.77 32.99 -18.27
C PRO A 632 5.11 33.09 -18.98
N THR A 633 6.12 32.36 -18.49
CA THR A 633 7.26 31.99 -19.31
C THR A 633 6.75 30.89 -20.25
N PRO A 634 6.89 31.03 -21.57
CA PRO A 634 6.52 29.96 -22.48
C PRO A 634 7.40 28.75 -22.17
N LEU A 635 6.78 27.62 -21.82
CA LEU A 635 7.46 26.35 -21.72
C LEU A 635 7.61 25.79 -23.13
N ASP A 636 8.74 26.10 -23.78
CA ASP A 636 9.10 25.49 -25.05
C ASP A 636 9.65 24.07 -24.76
N GLY A 637 8.88 23.07 -25.11
CA GLY A 637 9.40 21.79 -25.57
C GLY A 637 9.67 20.67 -24.57
N VAL A 638 9.03 20.63 -23.40
CA VAL A 638 9.07 19.39 -22.57
C VAL A 638 7.84 18.54 -22.90
N ASN A 639 8.06 17.44 -23.62
CA ASN A 639 7.05 16.43 -23.84
C ASN A 639 6.73 15.75 -22.50
N ALA A 640 5.51 15.86 -22.03
CA ALA A 640 5.01 14.98 -20.98
C ALA A 640 5.22 13.53 -21.42
N PRO A 641 5.72 12.64 -20.55
CA PRO A 641 5.90 11.25 -20.90
C PRO A 641 4.57 10.66 -21.37
N PRO A 642 4.56 9.83 -22.44
CA PRO A 642 3.34 9.19 -22.91
C PRO A 642 2.81 8.30 -21.79
N ARG A 643 1.62 8.59 -21.28
CA ARG A 643 0.92 7.72 -20.35
C ARG A 643 0.65 6.39 -21.04
N THR A 644 1.25 5.33 -20.54
CA THR A 644 0.70 4.01 -20.74
C THR A 644 -0.63 4.00 -19.96
N THR A 645 -1.73 4.09 -20.68
CA THR A 645 -3.03 3.78 -20.09
C THR A 645 -2.91 2.35 -19.55
N HIS A 646 -2.94 2.17 -18.23
CA HIS A 646 -3.25 0.89 -17.64
C HIS A 646 -4.70 0.54 -18.00
N ARG A 647 -4.90 0.27 -19.28
CA ARG A 647 -6.02 -0.56 -19.69
C ARG A 647 -5.68 -1.91 -19.10
N VAL A 648 -6.47 -2.35 -18.14
CA VAL A 648 -6.66 -3.79 -17.93
C VAL A 648 -6.72 -4.39 -19.33
N PRO A 649 -5.89 -5.39 -19.68
CA PRO A 649 -5.78 -5.82 -21.06
C PRO A 649 -7.18 -6.12 -21.59
N LYS A 650 -7.61 -5.45 -22.65
CA LYS A 650 -8.78 -5.88 -23.40
C LYS A 650 -8.43 -7.27 -23.88
N GLY A 651 -9.21 -8.25 -23.42
CA GLY A 651 -8.96 -9.66 -23.61
C GLY A 651 -8.46 -9.96 -25.02
N ALA A 652 -7.37 -10.72 -25.08
CA ALA A 652 -7.07 -11.49 -26.27
C ALA A 652 -8.27 -12.40 -26.51
N ARG A 653 -8.95 -12.19 -27.65
CA ARG A 653 -9.93 -13.14 -28.21
C ARG A 653 -9.23 -14.43 -28.55
#